data_1869f6fb19e4316d8ba432144284a7f4
#
_entry.id   1869f6fb19e4316d8ba432144284a7f4
#
_cell.length_a   1.000
_cell.length_b   1.000
_cell.length_c   1.000
_cell.angle_alpha   90.00
_cell.angle_beta   90.00
_cell.angle_gamma   90.00
#
_symmetry.space_group_name_H-M   'P 1'
#
loop_
_entity.id
_entity.type
_entity.pdbx_description
1 polymer ?
#
loop_
_entity_poly.entity_id
_entity_poly.type
_entity_poly.pdbx_seq_one_letter_code
_entity_poly.pdbx_strand_id
1 'polypeptide(L)'
;MKTFKSHKKSLLAMIAMSITCACASSAYAEINERPKFDATYDDKVVLDYEWQISPDEYTGAEKRKYTFNKGLTVSPNVSYTGNAIYLYRNIDVDFELGNGSEMNLESSGGALEVNTNSKLTINGVNSNLYFGNKKWDEYNDAATIYMDEGSKLEINAGNLTTSGGAETNLKLFDNAQATINLTGNFTSDAGGTAIAMENDYRNSDTSLSIQAANITLGTTDLETAHRKAGLYLLAYNENGDNKLSVDLHAKDTLKISGFAKGIQTFGNALINLRGKTIIISAESDSQGRGLSLNSYDAAKPSILKAEAENLSIKGSDYAIYANDRVDAQLNATGDINISGLNYAISANKNTDIQLKSGQNLNILSDTWGIVSFDSTVNAQAEKAINIRGKVWTSGGHITVGKDSSTLQTVINGDLTAKNNGYITAFVNNAGSSFTSNTTDAHWQDVTTRDAGNKGIHLTLNGGSVWNDFDYDSTIQVLDTSKAKVDMQDDKFKGLFIGTLKGDKSTFNMDIDAGTNTNNSDRLYIAGTHTGNHYITLNNVNADGNTDGAAGTVLVSVKDEQGNFFANDKEGSLYWNKYTLDKQDSATDGYTKDWYLKKVEFIPSKPTTSVDAVDATQRLAFANWVEDDKLMQRMGDLRHETNNEEGVWVRVKGGKYSGDGFSNRHTMYQLGYDDVVKENEELKRYQGVAFSYDDGKNSFKRGSGKLKAKSIGFYNTDLRNKGHYLDVVFKIYDADSDFTVFDSEGKKITSAFDNTGISLSAEYGRKKYLDEHWSIEPQAQLTLGYLGGARYTTSNGIYVSQSDPNSVLGRIGCNFMYDMDEKNTVYLKANWLHQFAGNYGVTLTNGHDSLRIDNHDHDTWFEYGLGFACMTGKNNHLYADVERSTGGSLRKNWQWNAGMFWTF
;
A
#
# COMPACT_ATOMS: atom_id res chain seq x y z
N MET A 1 -15.94 0.30 12.95
CA MET A 1 -16.64 1.07 13.97
C MET A 1 -15.67 1.58 15.04
N LYS A 2 -14.68 2.40 14.64
CA LYS A 2 -13.67 3.07 15.52
C LYS A 2 -12.95 4.19 14.75
N THR A 3 -13.69 5.12 14.15
CA THR A 3 -13.12 6.31 13.49
C THR A 3 -14.11 7.47 13.47
N PHE A 4 -14.77 7.74 14.60
CA PHE A 4 -15.67 8.89 14.75
C PHE A 4 -15.53 9.56 16.12
N LYS A 5 -14.29 9.85 16.55
CA LYS A 5 -14.05 10.58 17.82
C LYS A 5 -12.98 11.67 17.75
N SER A 6 -12.48 12.04 16.56
CA SER A 6 -11.39 13.05 16.45
C SER A 6 -11.87 14.45 16.00
N HIS A 7 -13.09 14.61 15.50
CA HIS A 7 -13.56 15.91 14.96
C HIS A 7 -14.36 16.78 15.91
N LYS A 8 -14.62 16.35 17.15
CA LYS A 8 -15.33 17.18 18.14
C LYS A 8 -14.44 18.01 19.06
N LYS A 9 -13.12 17.78 19.05
CA LYS A 9 -12.19 18.58 19.89
C LYS A 9 -11.61 19.82 19.18
N SER A 10 -11.60 19.86 17.85
CA SER A 10 -11.16 21.03 17.10
C SER A 10 -12.25 22.11 16.96
N LEU A 11 -13.52 21.74 17.01
CA LEU A 11 -14.62 22.70 16.94
C LEU A 11 -14.88 23.44 18.28
N LEU A 12 -14.56 22.79 19.42
CA LEU A 12 -14.64 23.45 20.73
C LEU A 12 -13.45 24.38 21.03
N ALA A 13 -12.30 24.15 20.39
CA ALA A 13 -11.14 25.05 20.55
C ALA A 13 -11.27 26.33 19.72
N MET A 14 -12.03 26.33 18.62
CA MET A 14 -12.32 27.55 17.86
C MET A 14 -13.45 28.40 18.48
N ILE A 15 -14.35 27.79 19.25
CA ILE A 15 -15.42 28.55 19.97
C ILE A 15 -14.88 29.12 21.30
N ALA A 16 -13.83 28.52 21.88
CA ALA A 16 -13.25 29.03 23.12
C ALA A 16 -12.24 30.19 22.90
N MET A 17 -11.73 30.40 21.68
CA MET A 17 -10.89 31.55 21.34
C MET A 17 -11.69 32.79 20.91
N SER A 18 -12.99 32.69 20.64
CA SER A 18 -13.83 33.83 20.31
C SER A 18 -14.57 34.44 21.49
N ILE A 19 -14.41 33.92 22.72
CA ILE A 19 -15.14 34.43 23.92
C ILE A 19 -14.21 35.09 24.96
N THR A 20 -12.89 35.05 24.77
CA THR A 20 -11.94 35.65 25.74
C THR A 20 -11.33 36.97 25.31
N CYS A 21 -11.87 37.64 24.28
CA CYS A 21 -11.47 39.01 23.89
C CYS A 21 -12.56 40.08 24.13
N ALA A 22 -13.48 39.84 25.04
CA ALA A 22 -14.45 40.84 25.39
C ALA A 22 -14.46 41.08 26.89
N CYS A 23 -13.44 41.73 27.42
CA CYS A 23 -13.47 42.49 28.67
C CYS A 23 -12.12 43.16 28.95
N ALA A 24 -11.82 44.24 28.24
CA ALA A 24 -11.07 45.42 28.68
C ALA A 24 -11.27 46.56 27.66
N SER A 25 -12.46 47.04 27.52
CA SER A 25 -12.67 48.34 26.86
C SER A 25 -12.29 49.43 27.84
N SER A 26 -11.00 49.81 27.80
CA SER A 26 -10.71 51.19 28.16
C SER A 26 -11.47 52.08 27.18
N ALA A 27 -12.39 52.88 27.66
CA ALA A 27 -13.11 53.88 26.88
C ALA A 27 -12.03 54.86 26.35
N TYR A 28 -11.62 54.68 25.12
CA TYR A 28 -10.79 55.65 24.43
C TYR A 28 -11.69 56.75 23.89
N ALA A 29 -11.23 58.02 23.92
CA ALA A 29 -11.91 59.10 23.24
C ALA A 29 -11.88 58.84 21.73
N GLU A 30 -13.01 58.92 21.06
CA GLU A 30 -13.12 58.76 19.62
C GLU A 30 -13.06 60.15 18.95
N ILE A 31 -12.27 60.25 17.88
CA ILE A 31 -12.16 61.47 17.09
C ILE A 31 -12.98 61.25 15.84
N ASN A 32 -14.08 61.99 15.65
CA ASN A 32 -15.02 61.86 14.52
C ASN A 32 -14.84 62.97 13.47
N GLU A 33 -13.72 63.69 13.52
CA GLU A 33 -13.41 64.74 12.53
C GLU A 33 -12.48 64.19 11.43
N ARG A 34 -12.61 64.75 10.23
CA ARG A 34 -11.74 64.39 9.07
C ARG A 34 -10.27 64.59 9.45
N PRO A 35 -9.40 63.58 9.30
CA PRO A 35 -8.00 63.67 9.65
C PRO A 35 -7.28 64.80 8.85
N LYS A 36 -6.53 65.60 9.60
CA LYS A 36 -5.63 66.63 8.98
C LYS A 36 -4.34 65.97 8.58
N PHE A 37 -3.79 66.36 7.41
CA PHE A 37 -2.53 65.85 6.94
C PHE A 37 -1.37 66.29 7.86
N ASP A 38 -0.31 65.50 7.89
CA ASP A 38 0.85 65.62 8.74
C ASP A 38 0.54 65.65 10.26
N ALA A 39 -0.60 65.04 10.64
CA ALA A 39 -1.06 64.99 12.01
C ALA A 39 -0.84 63.62 12.65
N THR A 40 -0.63 63.65 13.98
CA THR A 40 -0.54 62.46 14.82
C THR A 40 -1.79 62.39 15.71
N TYR A 41 -2.46 61.22 15.73
CA TYR A 41 -3.64 60.93 16.52
C TYR A 41 -3.30 59.95 17.62
N ASP A 42 -3.35 60.38 18.89
CA ASP A 42 -3.10 59.53 20.07
C ASP A 42 -4.32 58.74 20.53
N ASP A 43 -5.51 59.10 20.08
CA ASP A 43 -6.74 58.40 20.29
C ASP A 43 -7.18 57.66 19.02
N LYS A 44 -8.11 56.68 19.15
CA LYS A 44 -8.67 55.98 18.02
C LYS A 44 -9.47 56.91 17.13
N VAL A 45 -9.16 56.93 15.85
CA VAL A 45 -9.94 57.71 14.87
C VAL A 45 -11.07 56.85 14.32
N VAL A 46 -12.33 57.37 14.39
CA VAL A 46 -13.50 56.70 13.85
C VAL A 46 -14.24 57.67 12.93
N LEU A 47 -14.42 57.23 11.65
CA LEU A 47 -15.14 58.04 10.65
C LEU A 47 -16.36 57.22 10.18
N ASP A 48 -17.51 57.86 10.16
CA ASP A 48 -18.79 57.32 9.71
C ASP A 48 -19.20 57.81 8.29
N TYR A 49 -18.21 58.36 7.54
CA TYR A 49 -18.36 58.86 6.19
C TYR A 49 -17.20 58.45 5.32
N GLU A 50 -17.37 58.50 4.00
CA GLU A 50 -16.31 58.24 2.99
C GLU A 50 -15.15 59.24 3.13
N TRP A 51 -13.92 58.75 3.22
CA TRP A 51 -12.74 59.61 3.29
C TRP A 51 -12.03 59.65 1.94
N GLN A 52 -12.38 60.66 1.11
CA GLN A 52 -11.68 60.97 -0.13
C GLN A 52 -10.43 61.79 0.15
N ILE A 53 -9.29 61.33 -0.37
CA ILE A 53 -8.01 62.00 -0.31
C ILE A 53 -7.57 62.35 -1.72
N SER A 54 -7.47 63.67 -2.06
CA SER A 54 -7.09 64.18 -3.37
C SER A 54 -6.11 65.31 -3.20
N PRO A 55 -5.22 65.58 -4.22
CA PRO A 55 -4.34 66.75 -4.21
C PRO A 55 -5.14 68.07 -4.28
N ASP A 56 -4.59 69.16 -3.80
CA ASP A 56 -5.15 70.47 -4.02
C ASP A 56 -5.11 70.82 -5.49
N GLU A 57 -6.11 71.61 -6.00
CA GLU A 57 -6.44 71.71 -7.43
C GLU A 57 -5.33 72.24 -8.35
N TYR A 58 -4.16 72.64 -7.84
CA TYR A 58 -3.15 73.36 -8.63
C TYR A 58 -1.66 72.93 -8.45
N THR A 59 -1.32 71.99 -7.62
CA THR A 59 0.05 71.56 -7.40
C THR A 59 0.24 70.08 -7.68
N GLY A 60 1.21 69.73 -8.51
CA GLY A 60 1.51 68.33 -8.90
C GLY A 60 1.52 67.31 -7.75
N ALA A 61 2.10 66.10 -7.90
CA ALA A 61 2.11 65.03 -6.92
C ALA A 61 2.33 65.54 -5.47
N GLU A 62 1.35 65.36 -4.62
CA GLU A 62 1.37 65.81 -3.23
C GLU A 62 1.60 64.61 -2.30
N LYS A 63 2.45 64.76 -1.28
CA LYS A 63 2.69 63.77 -0.27
C LYS A 63 2.03 64.12 1.06
N ARG A 64 1.26 63.17 1.66
CA ARG A 64 0.59 63.39 2.96
C ARG A 64 0.92 62.24 3.90
N LYS A 65 1.12 62.54 5.17
CA LYS A 65 1.36 61.58 6.22
C LYS A 65 0.36 61.67 7.34
N TYR A 66 -0.14 60.54 7.78
CA TYR A 66 -1.07 60.42 8.92
C TYR A 66 -0.56 59.36 9.91
N THR A 67 -0.55 59.67 11.18
CA THR A 67 -0.14 58.76 12.24
C THR A 67 -1.28 58.43 13.18
N PHE A 68 -1.64 57.16 13.32
CA PHE A 68 -2.77 56.67 14.16
C PHE A 68 -2.25 55.71 15.25
N ASN A 69 -1.89 56.28 16.42
CA ASN A 69 -1.27 55.53 17.52
C ASN A 69 -2.19 54.43 18.10
N LYS A 70 -3.50 54.60 18.10
CA LYS A 70 -4.49 53.66 18.63
C LYS A 70 -5.39 53.03 17.52
N GLY A 71 -5.15 53.35 16.27
CA GLY A 71 -5.82 52.80 15.11
C GLY A 71 -6.84 53.72 14.43
N LEU A 72 -7.36 53.20 13.31
CA LEU A 72 -8.30 53.88 12.44
C LEU A 72 -9.48 52.98 12.10
N THR A 73 -10.70 53.51 12.22
CA THR A 73 -11.91 52.87 11.73
C THR A 73 -12.62 53.79 10.77
N VAL A 74 -12.91 53.37 9.55
CA VAL A 74 -13.71 54.11 8.58
C VAL A 74 -14.88 53.21 8.12
N SER A 75 -16.07 53.60 8.48
CA SER A 75 -17.28 52.80 8.26
C SER A 75 -18.47 53.71 7.88
N PRO A 76 -18.47 54.18 6.61
CA PRO A 76 -19.53 55.08 6.10
C PRO A 76 -20.92 54.48 6.27
N ASN A 77 -21.84 55.24 6.81
CA ASN A 77 -23.23 54.87 7.01
C ASN A 77 -24.07 55.29 5.80
N VAL A 78 -23.67 54.97 4.60
CA VAL A 78 -24.36 55.41 3.37
C VAL A 78 -25.05 54.25 2.67
N SER A 79 -26.25 54.52 2.23
CA SER A 79 -27.08 53.65 1.38
C SER A 79 -26.68 53.65 -0.10
N TYR A 80 -25.59 54.29 -0.45
CA TYR A 80 -25.04 54.38 -1.83
C TYR A 80 -23.58 53.97 -1.88
N THR A 81 -23.15 53.52 -3.05
CA THR A 81 -21.83 52.97 -3.47
C THR A 81 -20.67 53.95 -3.22
N GLY A 82 -20.27 54.12 -1.97
CA GLY A 82 -19.05 54.86 -1.61
C GLY A 82 -18.01 53.98 -0.95
N ASN A 83 -16.74 54.27 -1.15
CA ASN A 83 -15.60 53.57 -0.55
C ASN A 83 -15.37 54.10 0.88
N ALA A 84 -14.76 53.27 1.75
CA ALA A 84 -14.35 53.76 3.06
C ALA A 84 -13.17 54.78 2.87
N ILE A 85 -12.18 54.46 2.10
CA ILE A 85 -11.08 55.35 1.75
C ILE A 85 -10.91 55.33 0.24
N TYR A 86 -10.80 56.54 -0.37
CA TYR A 86 -10.63 56.75 -1.79
C TYR A 86 -9.47 57.74 -2.05
N LEU A 87 -8.39 57.27 -2.72
CA LEU A 87 -7.29 58.09 -3.18
C LEU A 87 -7.50 58.40 -4.67
N TYR A 88 -7.52 59.67 -4.99
CA TYR A 88 -7.84 60.15 -6.32
C TYR A 88 -6.72 61.00 -6.93
N ARG A 89 -6.14 60.56 -8.05
CA ARG A 89 -5.19 61.19 -8.92
C ARG A 89 -3.89 61.74 -8.29
N ASN A 90 -2.75 61.10 -8.59
CA ASN A 90 -1.39 61.57 -8.35
C ASN A 90 -1.11 61.98 -6.88
N ILE A 91 -1.66 61.25 -5.88
CA ILE A 91 -1.40 61.53 -4.48
C ILE A 91 -0.62 60.41 -3.81
N ASP A 92 0.38 60.75 -3.00
CA ASP A 92 1.13 59.84 -2.15
C ASP A 92 0.68 59.96 -0.73
N VAL A 93 0.21 58.87 -0.12
CA VAL A 93 -0.30 58.86 1.27
C VAL A 93 0.46 57.80 2.07
N ASP A 94 0.96 58.22 3.24
CA ASP A 94 1.56 57.32 4.23
C ASP A 94 0.68 57.26 5.47
N PHE A 95 0.19 56.06 5.84
CA PHE A 95 -0.43 55.78 7.09
C PHE A 95 0.53 55.07 8.03
N GLU A 96 0.83 55.65 9.17
CA GLU A 96 1.63 55.04 10.24
C GLU A 96 0.69 54.62 11.37
N LEU A 97 0.62 53.31 11.65
CA LEU A 97 -0.20 52.75 12.71
C LEU A 97 0.65 52.44 13.93
N GLY A 98 0.11 52.71 15.12
CA GLY A 98 0.75 52.32 16.36
C GLY A 98 0.96 50.79 16.44
N ASN A 99 1.99 50.38 17.18
CA ASN A 99 2.29 48.95 17.31
C ASN A 99 1.12 48.17 17.93
N GLY A 100 0.63 47.15 17.26
CA GLY A 100 -0.47 46.31 17.66
C GLY A 100 -1.85 47.00 17.57
N SER A 101 -1.95 48.17 16.91
CA SER A 101 -3.24 48.83 16.69
C SER A 101 -4.07 48.12 15.60
N GLU A 102 -5.33 48.57 15.46
CA GLU A 102 -6.25 48.05 14.47
C GLU A 102 -6.58 49.09 13.39
N MET A 103 -6.68 48.64 12.14
CA MET A 103 -7.26 49.41 11.06
C MET A 103 -8.44 48.69 10.47
N ASN A 104 -9.64 49.27 10.62
CA ASN A 104 -10.86 48.67 10.10
C ASN A 104 -11.46 49.59 9.02
N LEU A 105 -11.50 49.13 7.80
CA LEU A 105 -12.13 49.79 6.68
C LEU A 105 -13.33 48.97 6.21
N GLU A 106 -14.50 49.49 6.24
CA GLU A 106 -15.71 48.75 5.93
C GLU A 106 -16.76 49.67 5.27
N SER A 107 -17.16 49.34 4.03
CA SER A 107 -18.16 50.14 3.28
C SER A 107 -19.05 49.23 2.40
N SER A 108 -20.09 49.77 1.85
CA SER A 108 -20.96 49.10 0.86
C SER A 108 -20.38 49.16 -0.59
N GLY A 109 -19.49 50.07 -0.91
CA GLY A 109 -18.88 50.22 -2.22
C GLY A 109 -17.49 49.60 -2.36
N GLY A 110 -16.75 49.53 -1.27
CA GLY A 110 -15.37 49.02 -1.22
C GLY A 110 -14.66 49.56 0.03
N ALA A 111 -13.72 48.84 0.59
CA ALA A 111 -12.95 49.30 1.73
C ALA A 111 -11.90 50.34 1.31
N LEU A 112 -11.21 50.08 0.20
CA LEU A 112 -10.10 50.88 -0.25
C LEU A 112 -10.07 50.98 -1.79
N GLU A 113 -9.98 52.20 -2.29
CA GLU A 113 -9.73 52.47 -3.74
C GLU A 113 -8.52 53.40 -3.90
N VAL A 114 -7.56 52.98 -4.78
CA VAL A 114 -6.34 53.71 -5.07
C VAL A 114 -6.26 53.89 -6.58
N ASN A 115 -6.51 55.10 -7.08
CA ASN A 115 -6.66 55.38 -8.50
C ASN A 115 -5.56 56.28 -9.04
N THR A 116 -5.37 56.16 -10.35
CA THR A 116 -4.63 57.02 -11.26
C THR A 116 -3.29 57.51 -10.69
N ASN A 117 -2.24 56.70 -10.78
CA ASN A 117 -0.87 57.01 -10.34
C ASN A 117 -0.76 57.43 -8.86
N SER A 118 -1.76 57.11 -8.02
CA SER A 118 -1.68 57.39 -6.58
C SER A 118 -0.91 56.28 -5.86
N LYS A 119 -0.28 56.62 -4.74
CA LYS A 119 0.40 55.69 -3.89
C LYS A 119 -0.15 55.72 -2.47
N LEU A 120 -0.42 54.51 -1.91
CA LEU A 120 -0.73 54.37 -0.50
C LEU A 120 0.29 53.45 0.16
N THR A 121 0.90 53.95 1.24
CA THR A 121 1.75 53.12 2.11
C THR A 121 1.05 52.97 3.50
N ILE A 122 0.89 51.77 4.01
CA ILE A 122 0.35 51.49 5.34
C ILE A 122 1.43 50.74 6.13
N ASN A 123 1.94 51.39 7.18
CA ASN A 123 2.94 50.83 8.07
C ASN A 123 2.34 50.62 9.46
N GLY A 124 2.29 49.38 9.91
CA GLY A 124 1.78 49.02 11.22
C GLY A 124 2.37 47.71 11.74
N VAL A 125 3.55 47.80 12.38
CA VAL A 125 4.21 46.62 12.94
C VAL A 125 3.26 45.93 13.93
N ASN A 126 2.99 44.63 13.70
CA ASN A 126 2.05 43.81 14.45
C ASN A 126 0.58 44.32 14.49
N SER A 127 0.22 45.28 13.66
CA SER A 127 -1.14 45.77 13.53
C SER A 127 -2.04 44.79 12.77
N ASN A 128 -3.34 44.76 13.11
CA ASN A 128 -4.33 43.97 12.43
C ASN A 128 -5.16 44.85 11.50
N LEU A 129 -5.15 44.52 10.22
CA LEU A 129 -5.93 45.21 9.21
C LEU A 129 -7.17 44.38 8.84
N TYR A 130 -8.33 44.98 8.85
CA TYR A 130 -9.55 44.39 8.34
C TYR A 130 -10.17 45.31 7.30
N PHE A 131 -10.32 44.79 6.08
CA PHE A 131 -10.94 45.51 4.96
C PHE A 131 -12.16 44.72 4.54
N GLY A 132 -13.35 45.31 4.70
CA GLY A 132 -14.64 44.65 4.48
C GLY A 132 -15.54 45.39 3.51
N ASN A 133 -16.33 44.61 2.76
CA ASN A 133 -17.44 45.13 1.96
C ASN A 133 -18.75 44.63 2.58
N LYS A 134 -19.60 45.54 3.08
CA LYS A 134 -20.80 45.27 3.91
C LYS A 134 -22.02 44.80 3.12
N LYS A 135 -22.12 45.09 1.86
CA LYS A 135 -23.34 44.89 1.08
C LYS A 135 -23.02 44.38 -0.32
N TRP A 136 -23.71 43.34 -0.71
CA TRP A 136 -23.83 43.05 -2.12
C TRP A 136 -25.25 43.38 -2.57
N ASP A 137 -25.30 44.12 -3.64
CA ASP A 137 -26.46 44.24 -4.50
C ASP A 137 -26.06 43.55 -5.82
N GLU A 138 -26.96 42.85 -6.48
CA GLU A 138 -26.70 42.06 -7.71
C GLU A 138 -26.04 42.85 -8.85
N TYR A 139 -25.82 44.14 -8.69
CA TYR A 139 -25.35 45.05 -9.74
C TYR A 139 -24.05 45.81 -9.37
N ASN A 140 -23.34 45.47 -8.33
CA ASN A 140 -22.17 46.21 -7.89
C ASN A 140 -20.88 45.40 -8.09
N ASP A 141 -20.10 45.67 -9.12
CA ASP A 141 -18.77 45.15 -9.39
C ASP A 141 -17.69 45.66 -8.41
N ALA A 142 -18.06 46.12 -7.24
CA ALA A 142 -17.15 46.75 -6.30
C ALA A 142 -16.21 45.75 -5.64
N ALA A 143 -14.92 45.92 -5.81
CA ALA A 143 -13.91 45.21 -5.10
C ALA A 143 -13.72 45.75 -3.67
N THR A 144 -13.35 44.86 -2.73
CA THR A 144 -13.01 45.32 -1.36
C THR A 144 -11.79 46.23 -1.38
N ILE A 145 -10.77 45.91 -2.18
CA ILE A 145 -9.62 46.74 -2.53
C ILE A 145 -9.57 46.85 -4.05
N TYR A 146 -9.63 48.09 -4.59
CA TYR A 146 -9.55 48.35 -6.00
C TYR A 146 -8.34 49.24 -6.32
N MET A 147 -7.60 48.93 -7.37
CA MET A 147 -6.42 49.63 -7.82
C MET A 147 -6.39 49.71 -9.33
N ASP A 148 -6.14 50.89 -9.91
CA ASP A 148 -6.02 51.02 -11.35
C ASP A 148 -4.91 52.03 -11.81
N GLU A 149 -4.73 52.16 -13.09
CA GLU A 149 -3.95 53.17 -13.86
C GLU A 149 -2.61 53.56 -13.22
N GLY A 150 -1.75 52.57 -12.92
CA GLY A 150 -0.41 52.85 -12.39
C GLY A 150 -0.37 53.16 -10.90
N SER A 151 -1.44 52.90 -10.18
CA SER A 151 -1.52 53.06 -8.73
C SER A 151 -0.62 52.08 -7.99
N LYS A 152 -0.22 52.44 -6.74
CA LYS A 152 0.68 51.65 -5.91
C LYS A 152 0.11 51.49 -4.50
N LEU A 153 0.17 50.26 -4.01
CA LEU A 153 -0.20 49.94 -2.60
C LEU A 153 0.97 49.20 -1.95
N GLU A 154 1.40 49.71 -0.81
CA GLU A 154 2.39 49.05 0.03
C GLU A 154 1.79 48.85 1.45
N ILE A 155 1.72 47.61 1.92
CA ILE A 155 1.22 47.27 3.28
C ILE A 155 2.31 46.53 4.02
N ASN A 156 2.73 47.05 5.17
CA ASN A 156 3.64 46.43 6.09
C ASN A 156 2.93 46.29 7.45
N ALA A 157 2.40 45.10 7.80
CA ALA A 157 1.54 44.92 8.96
C ALA A 157 1.72 43.57 9.67
N GLY A 158 0.96 43.36 10.75
CA GLY A 158 0.85 42.07 11.42
C GLY A 158 0.00 41.10 10.60
N ASN A 159 -1.30 41.38 10.49
CA ASN A 159 -2.24 40.59 9.73
C ASN A 159 -3.07 41.44 8.81
N LEU A 160 -3.51 40.89 7.70
CA LEU A 160 -4.53 41.50 6.82
C LEU A 160 -5.64 40.49 6.56
N THR A 161 -6.88 40.89 6.86
CA THR A 161 -8.07 40.16 6.47
C THR A 161 -8.88 41.00 5.47
N THR A 162 -9.20 40.44 4.34
CA THR A 162 -10.15 41.02 3.38
C THR A 162 -11.40 40.14 3.37
N SER A 163 -12.56 40.77 3.50
CA SER A 163 -13.86 40.07 3.53
C SER A 163 -14.92 40.86 2.76
N GLY A 164 -15.81 40.16 2.09
CA GLY A 164 -16.91 40.85 1.51
C GLY A 164 -17.85 40.03 0.66
N GLY A 165 -19.09 40.53 0.54
CA GLY A 165 -20.08 40.06 -0.42
C GLY A 165 -19.87 40.54 -1.84
N ALA A 166 -18.75 41.24 -2.13
CA ALA A 166 -18.42 41.74 -3.44
C ALA A 166 -17.95 40.67 -4.38
N GLU A 167 -17.96 40.91 -5.69
CA GLU A 167 -17.47 39.98 -6.68
C GLU A 167 -15.98 39.68 -6.55
N THR A 168 -15.16 40.63 -6.03
CA THR A 168 -13.73 40.48 -5.87
C THR A 168 -13.22 41.13 -4.58
N ASN A 169 -12.34 40.46 -3.84
CA ASN A 169 -11.73 41.10 -2.67
C ASN A 169 -10.57 42.01 -3.01
N LEU A 170 -9.62 41.60 -3.87
CA LEU A 170 -8.51 42.42 -4.30
C LEU A 170 -8.47 42.46 -5.83
N LYS A 171 -8.73 43.63 -6.42
CA LYS A 171 -8.70 43.84 -7.86
C LYS A 171 -7.60 44.86 -8.26
N LEU A 172 -6.70 44.42 -9.13
CA LEU A 172 -5.65 45.25 -9.73
C LEU A 172 -5.90 45.36 -11.23
N PHE A 173 -5.80 46.59 -11.74
CA PHE A 173 -6.07 46.88 -13.14
C PHE A 173 -4.95 47.73 -13.72
N ASP A 174 -4.60 47.59 -14.96
CA ASP A 174 -3.66 48.37 -15.79
C ASP A 174 -2.50 49.09 -15.05
N ASN A 175 -1.33 48.47 -15.01
CA ASN A 175 -0.11 48.99 -14.38
C ASN A 175 -0.18 49.15 -12.84
N ALA A 176 -1.25 48.65 -12.16
CA ALA A 176 -1.32 48.70 -10.73
C ALA A 176 -0.29 47.79 -10.07
N GLN A 177 0.28 48.22 -8.96
CA GLN A 177 1.31 47.48 -8.22
C GLN A 177 0.96 47.38 -6.74
N ALA A 178 0.83 46.17 -6.22
CA ALA A 178 0.58 45.94 -4.79
C ALA A 178 1.69 45.08 -4.18
N THR A 179 2.20 45.53 -3.03
CA THR A 179 3.16 44.81 -2.21
C THR A 179 2.61 44.71 -0.78
N ILE A 180 2.40 43.50 -0.28
CA ILE A 180 1.82 43.24 1.04
C ILE A 180 2.79 42.34 1.82
N ASN A 181 3.42 42.94 2.85
CA ASN A 181 4.37 42.26 3.73
C ASN A 181 3.77 42.10 5.13
N LEU A 182 3.48 40.90 5.53
CA LEU A 182 2.87 40.60 6.81
C LEU A 182 3.77 39.71 7.68
N THR A 183 3.87 40.04 8.94
CA THR A 183 4.52 39.16 9.93
C THR A 183 3.63 37.97 10.33
N GLY A 184 2.34 38.12 10.21
CA GLY A 184 1.30 37.12 10.45
C GLY A 184 0.63 36.62 9.18
N ASN A 185 -0.69 36.65 9.13
CA ASN A 185 -1.50 36.00 8.09
C ASN A 185 -2.11 36.99 7.09
N PHE A 186 -2.20 36.57 5.85
CA PHE A 186 -3.11 37.12 4.86
C PHE A 186 -4.31 36.20 4.70
N THR A 187 -5.51 36.73 4.92
CA THR A 187 -6.76 35.98 4.78
C THR A 187 -7.72 36.73 3.88
N SER A 188 -8.16 36.12 2.80
CA SER A 188 -9.23 36.62 1.94
C SER A 188 -10.42 35.69 2.02
N ASP A 189 -11.55 36.17 2.57
CA ASP A 189 -12.84 35.48 2.57
C ASP A 189 -13.74 36.20 1.55
N ALA A 190 -13.80 35.66 0.34
CA ALA A 190 -14.47 36.31 -0.79
C ALA A 190 -15.86 35.71 -1.03
N GLY A 191 -16.84 36.55 -1.27
CA GLY A 191 -18.12 36.11 -1.81
C GLY A 191 -18.02 35.72 -3.30
N GLY A 192 -16.90 36.09 -3.94
CA GLY A 192 -16.61 35.86 -5.33
C GLY A 192 -15.17 35.44 -5.60
N THR A 193 -14.44 36.21 -6.39
CA THR A 193 -13.03 36.04 -6.67
C THR A 193 -12.19 36.63 -5.53
N ALA A 194 -11.19 35.87 -5.03
CA ALA A 194 -10.37 36.44 -3.94
C ALA A 194 -9.39 37.51 -4.48
N ILE A 195 -8.71 37.23 -5.58
CA ILE A 195 -7.76 38.16 -6.24
C ILE A 195 -8.02 38.13 -7.75
N ALA A 196 -8.28 39.29 -8.33
CA ALA A 196 -8.36 39.51 -9.79
C ALA A 196 -7.31 40.49 -10.24
N MET A 197 -6.62 40.18 -11.34
CA MET A 197 -5.73 41.07 -12.01
C MET A 197 -6.06 41.09 -13.51
N GLU A 198 -6.27 42.29 -14.03
CA GLU A 198 -6.74 42.51 -15.42
C GLU A 198 -5.93 43.61 -16.11
N ASN A 199 -5.52 43.37 -17.35
CA ASN A 199 -4.86 44.37 -18.20
C ASN A 199 -5.64 44.50 -19.50
N ASP A 200 -6.28 45.66 -19.71
CA ASP A 200 -7.03 45.98 -20.93
C ASP A 200 -6.24 46.85 -21.90
N TYR A 201 -5.26 47.65 -21.42
CA TYR A 201 -4.47 48.55 -22.24
C TYR A 201 -3.14 47.89 -22.66
N ARG A 202 -2.60 48.34 -23.78
CA ARG A 202 -1.30 47.89 -24.34
C ARG A 202 -0.15 48.34 -23.43
N ASN A 203 0.87 47.48 -23.27
CA ASN A 203 2.06 47.72 -22.48
C ASN A 203 1.78 47.93 -21.00
N SER A 204 0.79 47.22 -20.44
CA SER A 204 0.48 47.24 -19.02
C SER A 204 1.21 46.12 -18.27
N ASP A 205 1.97 46.48 -17.23
CA ASP A 205 2.64 45.56 -16.32
C ASP A 205 2.03 45.65 -14.92
N THR A 206 1.04 44.80 -14.62
CA THR A 206 0.39 44.76 -13.31
C THR A 206 1.04 43.72 -12.42
N SER A 207 1.32 44.07 -11.17
CA SER A 207 2.06 43.17 -10.27
C SER A 207 1.47 43.11 -8.86
N LEU A 208 1.51 41.92 -8.29
CA LEU A 208 1.11 41.65 -6.90
C LEU A 208 2.20 40.80 -6.22
N SER A 209 2.64 41.26 -5.05
CA SER A 209 3.48 40.46 -4.18
C SER A 209 2.88 40.40 -2.78
N ILE A 210 2.68 39.17 -2.24
CA ILE A 210 2.20 38.97 -0.88
C ILE A 210 3.18 38.07 -0.16
N GLN A 211 3.73 38.55 0.96
CA GLN A 211 4.56 37.76 1.89
C GLN A 211 3.86 37.70 3.24
N ALA A 212 3.66 36.51 3.76
CA ALA A 212 2.97 36.28 5.06
C ALA A 212 3.41 34.96 5.72
N ALA A 213 3.06 34.78 6.99
CA ALA A 213 3.21 33.48 7.63
C ALA A 213 2.32 32.43 6.96
N ASN A 214 1.04 32.75 6.78
CA ASN A 214 0.10 31.97 5.99
C ASN A 214 -0.66 32.85 5.01
N ILE A 215 -0.97 32.30 3.84
CA ILE A 215 -1.84 32.94 2.85
C ILE A 215 -3.03 32.03 2.64
N THR A 216 -4.24 32.55 2.90
CA THR A 216 -5.50 31.82 2.70
C THR A 216 -6.41 32.62 1.78
N LEU A 217 -6.69 32.05 0.61
CA LEU A 217 -7.72 32.53 -0.30
C LEU A 217 -8.89 31.56 -0.22
N GLY A 218 -10.02 31.99 0.33
CA GLY A 218 -11.19 31.16 0.56
C GLY A 218 -12.48 31.87 0.23
N THR A 219 -13.59 31.13 0.23
CA THR A 219 -14.94 31.66 0.18
C THR A 219 -15.83 30.86 1.13
N THR A 220 -16.69 31.57 1.86
CA THR A 220 -17.76 30.98 2.69
C THR A 220 -19.08 30.86 1.96
N ASP A 221 -19.23 31.55 0.84
CA ASP A 221 -20.40 31.50 -0.03
C ASP A 221 -20.28 30.46 -1.13
N LEU A 222 -20.76 29.23 -0.87
CA LEU A 222 -20.73 28.14 -1.81
C LEU A 222 -21.73 28.25 -2.96
N GLU A 223 -22.78 29.04 -2.83
CA GLU A 223 -23.81 29.17 -3.89
C GLU A 223 -23.33 30.03 -5.07
N THR A 224 -22.55 31.06 -4.81
CA THR A 224 -21.94 31.89 -5.89
C THR A 224 -20.59 31.38 -6.35
N ALA A 225 -19.97 30.44 -5.64
CA ALA A 225 -18.65 29.88 -5.94
C ALA A 225 -18.55 29.17 -7.31
N HIS A 226 -19.66 28.75 -7.90
CA HIS A 226 -19.66 27.97 -9.16
C HIS A 226 -19.05 28.65 -10.39
N ARG A 227 -18.83 29.96 -10.35
CA ARG A 227 -18.29 30.73 -11.48
C ARG A 227 -16.96 31.43 -11.21
N LYS A 228 -16.39 31.35 -10.01
CA LYS A 228 -15.35 32.26 -9.52
C LYS A 228 -14.03 31.55 -9.22
N ALA A 229 -12.96 32.31 -9.11
CA ALA A 229 -11.61 31.80 -8.93
C ALA A 229 -10.94 32.33 -7.65
N GLY A 230 -10.06 31.54 -7.05
CA GLY A 230 -9.20 32.05 -5.97
C GLY A 230 -8.24 33.12 -6.47
N LEU A 231 -7.61 32.85 -7.62
CA LEU A 231 -6.78 33.82 -8.34
C LEU A 231 -7.22 33.85 -9.81
N TYR A 232 -7.64 35.02 -10.29
CA TYR A 232 -8.07 35.27 -11.68
C TYR A 232 -7.14 36.26 -12.35
N LEU A 233 -6.51 35.86 -13.46
CA LEU A 233 -5.56 36.68 -14.21
C LEU A 233 -6.00 36.78 -15.67
N LEU A 234 -6.30 37.99 -16.13
CA LEU A 234 -6.71 38.27 -17.48
C LEU A 234 -5.78 39.34 -18.12
N ALA A 235 -4.86 38.89 -18.95
CA ALA A 235 -4.07 39.77 -19.77
C ALA A 235 -4.70 39.84 -21.17
N TYR A 236 -5.51 40.85 -21.43
CA TYR A 236 -6.08 41.08 -22.76
C TYR A 236 -4.97 41.49 -23.71
N ASN A 237 -4.75 40.76 -24.82
CA ASN A 237 -3.60 41.03 -25.63
C ASN A 237 -3.81 40.73 -27.10
N GLU A 238 -4.02 41.77 -27.91
CA GLU A 238 -3.95 41.63 -29.37
C GLU A 238 -2.51 41.70 -29.93
N ASN A 239 -1.51 42.19 -29.18
CA ASN A 239 -0.11 42.37 -29.62
C ASN A 239 1.00 41.90 -28.65
N GLY A 240 0.70 41.23 -27.57
CA GLY A 240 1.70 40.47 -26.85
C GLY A 240 2.55 41.14 -25.76
N ASP A 241 2.31 42.36 -25.34
CA ASP A 241 3.19 43.09 -24.44
C ASP A 241 2.68 43.24 -23.00
N ASN A 242 1.42 42.92 -22.73
CA ASN A 242 0.86 42.95 -21.37
C ASN A 242 1.36 41.80 -20.51
N LYS A 243 1.72 42.09 -19.28
CA LYS A 243 2.18 41.10 -18.33
C LYS A 243 1.50 41.24 -16.99
N LEU A 244 1.02 40.12 -16.45
CA LEU A 244 0.58 39.99 -15.07
C LEU A 244 1.61 39.22 -14.27
N SER A 245 2.06 39.77 -13.14
CA SER A 245 3.02 39.10 -12.26
C SER A 245 2.46 38.93 -10.86
N VAL A 246 2.44 37.70 -10.38
CA VAL A 246 1.98 37.35 -9.02
C VAL A 246 3.07 36.58 -8.29
N ASP A 247 3.41 37.04 -7.08
CA ASP A 247 4.32 36.35 -6.18
C ASP A 247 3.61 36.16 -4.82
N LEU A 248 3.20 34.93 -4.52
CA LEU A 248 2.59 34.55 -3.24
C LEU A 248 3.59 33.72 -2.44
N HIS A 249 4.12 34.30 -1.39
CA HIS A 249 5.11 33.66 -0.52
C HIS A 249 4.59 33.49 0.89
N ALA A 250 4.12 32.31 1.24
CA ALA A 250 3.77 31.93 2.59
C ALA A 250 4.97 31.25 3.27
N LYS A 251 5.31 31.68 4.50
CA LYS A 251 6.34 31.00 5.28
C LYS A 251 5.97 29.56 5.62
N ASP A 252 4.68 29.32 5.92
CA ASP A 252 4.16 28.00 6.28
C ASP A 252 3.16 27.50 5.23
N THR A 253 1.94 28.02 5.19
CA THR A 253 0.86 27.47 4.33
C THR A 253 0.31 28.50 3.35
N LEU A 254 0.30 28.16 2.06
CA LEU A 254 -0.47 28.82 1.03
C LEU A 254 -1.67 27.93 0.68
N LYS A 255 -2.90 28.43 0.93
CA LYS A 255 -4.13 27.71 0.68
C LYS A 255 -5.07 28.50 -0.21
N ILE A 256 -5.56 27.86 -1.27
CA ILE A 256 -6.61 28.38 -2.17
C ILE A 256 -7.72 27.33 -2.23
N SER A 257 -8.93 27.66 -1.73
CA SER A 257 -10.00 26.68 -1.63
C SER A 257 -11.39 27.31 -1.61
N GLY A 258 -12.41 26.54 -1.97
CA GLY A 258 -13.82 26.97 -1.97
C GLY A 258 -14.27 27.63 -3.27
N PHE A 259 -13.47 27.59 -4.33
CA PHE A 259 -13.78 28.18 -5.62
C PHE A 259 -14.02 27.12 -6.69
N ALA A 260 -14.75 27.49 -7.75
CA ALA A 260 -14.85 26.63 -8.96
C ALA A 260 -13.48 26.46 -9.65
N LYS A 261 -12.60 27.44 -9.55
CA LYS A 261 -11.23 27.40 -10.06
C LYS A 261 -10.27 27.90 -8.99
N GLY A 262 -9.25 27.11 -8.67
CA GLY A 262 -8.24 27.58 -7.74
C GLY A 262 -7.45 28.76 -8.32
N ILE A 263 -6.79 28.53 -9.45
CA ILE A 263 -6.08 29.57 -10.23
C ILE A 263 -6.57 29.50 -11.67
N GLN A 264 -6.93 30.66 -12.21
CA GLN A 264 -7.36 30.80 -13.60
C GLN A 264 -6.55 31.90 -14.29
N THR A 265 -5.98 31.58 -15.46
CA THR A 265 -5.25 32.53 -16.30
C THR A 265 -5.81 32.61 -17.71
N PHE A 266 -5.75 33.82 -18.28
CA PHE A 266 -5.96 34.08 -19.69
C PHE A 266 -4.89 35.10 -20.14
N GLY A 267 -4.02 34.70 -21.08
CA GLY A 267 -2.93 35.56 -21.58
C GLY A 267 -1.61 35.40 -20.81
N ASN A 268 -0.74 36.38 -20.92
CA ASN A 268 0.61 36.33 -20.38
C ASN A 268 0.62 36.59 -18.86
N ALA A 269 0.83 35.56 -18.09
CA ALA A 269 0.92 35.62 -16.64
C ALA A 269 2.20 34.93 -16.13
N LEU A 270 2.84 35.56 -15.13
CA LEU A 270 3.91 34.94 -14.35
C LEU A 270 3.45 34.78 -12.92
N ILE A 271 3.34 33.53 -12.47
CA ILE A 271 2.86 33.19 -11.15
C ILE A 271 3.94 32.44 -10.40
N ASN A 272 4.37 32.96 -9.26
CA ASN A 272 5.27 32.30 -8.33
C ASN A 272 4.53 31.99 -7.04
N LEU A 273 4.50 30.73 -6.65
CA LEU A 273 3.90 30.26 -5.42
C LEU A 273 4.98 29.61 -4.55
N ARG A 274 5.14 30.08 -3.32
CA ARG A 274 6.10 29.54 -2.39
C ARG A 274 5.48 29.27 -1.03
N GLY A 275 5.82 28.12 -0.42
CA GLY A 275 5.35 27.76 0.94
C GLY A 275 5.89 26.43 1.39
N LYS A 276 5.86 26.14 2.68
CA LYS A 276 6.10 24.75 3.12
C LYS A 276 5.00 23.85 2.60
N THR A 277 3.76 24.27 2.72
CA THR A 277 2.62 23.56 2.19
C THR A 277 1.83 24.45 1.24
N ILE A 278 1.62 23.95 0.04
CA ILE A 278 0.75 24.60 -0.96
C ILE A 278 -0.45 23.69 -1.20
N ILE A 279 -1.65 24.22 -0.99
CA ILE A 279 -2.92 23.53 -1.20
C ILE A 279 -3.78 24.34 -2.16
N ILE A 280 -4.12 23.80 -3.30
CA ILE A 280 -5.04 24.39 -4.26
C ILE A 280 -6.17 23.39 -4.48
N SER A 281 -7.37 23.74 -4.09
CA SER A 281 -8.56 22.90 -4.28
C SER A 281 -9.68 23.68 -4.93
N ALA A 282 -10.26 23.09 -5.96
CA ALA A 282 -11.47 23.58 -6.59
C ALA A 282 -12.65 22.66 -6.27
N GLU A 283 -13.74 23.27 -5.85
CA GLU A 283 -14.95 22.61 -5.43
C GLU A 283 -16.13 23.16 -6.25
N SER A 284 -16.61 22.37 -7.20
CA SER A 284 -17.79 22.68 -8.04
C SER A 284 -18.43 21.36 -8.46
N ASP A 285 -19.72 21.32 -8.67
CA ASP A 285 -20.48 20.09 -8.92
C ASP A 285 -20.06 19.35 -10.20
N SER A 286 -19.46 20.01 -11.19
CA SER A 286 -19.08 19.35 -12.45
C SER A 286 -17.95 20.01 -13.26
N GLN A 287 -17.40 21.17 -12.84
CA GLN A 287 -16.40 21.90 -13.63
C GLN A 287 -15.24 22.46 -12.79
N GLY A 288 -15.04 21.93 -11.60
CA GLY A 288 -13.99 22.41 -10.70
C GLY A 288 -12.60 22.09 -11.22
N ARG A 289 -11.77 23.14 -11.40
CA ARG A 289 -10.39 23.05 -11.85
C ARG A 289 -9.45 23.59 -10.81
N GLY A 290 -8.55 22.78 -10.29
CA GLY A 290 -7.50 23.27 -9.37
C GLY A 290 -6.66 24.36 -10.03
N LEU A 291 -6.06 24.04 -11.18
CA LEU A 291 -5.41 24.98 -12.08
C LEU A 291 -6.13 24.99 -13.43
N SER A 292 -6.48 26.19 -13.92
CA SER A 292 -7.06 26.42 -15.25
C SER A 292 -6.20 27.47 -15.97
N LEU A 293 -5.10 26.99 -16.55
CA LEU A 293 -4.09 27.85 -17.15
C LEU A 293 -4.27 27.94 -18.67
N ASN A 294 -4.34 29.14 -19.19
CA ASN A 294 -4.51 29.37 -20.62
C ASN A 294 -3.77 30.61 -21.06
N SER A 295 -3.01 30.52 -22.17
CA SER A 295 -2.40 31.66 -22.82
C SER A 295 -2.91 31.76 -24.24
N TYR A 296 -3.70 32.76 -24.55
CA TYR A 296 -4.17 33.02 -25.91
C TYR A 296 -3.09 33.61 -26.83
N ASP A 297 -1.92 33.99 -26.26
CA ASP A 297 -0.85 34.57 -27.02
C ASP A 297 0.16 33.56 -27.52
N ALA A 298 0.24 33.40 -28.82
CA ALA A 298 1.21 32.54 -29.46
C ALA A 298 2.68 32.95 -29.23
N ALA A 299 2.98 34.18 -28.83
CA ALA A 299 4.34 34.69 -28.67
C ALA A 299 4.90 34.53 -27.25
N LYS A 300 4.05 34.54 -26.19
CA LYS A 300 4.48 34.50 -24.77
C LYS A 300 3.70 33.49 -23.93
N PRO A 301 4.38 32.58 -23.22
CA PRO A 301 3.73 31.60 -22.40
C PRO A 301 3.15 32.19 -21.09
N SER A 302 2.07 31.60 -20.59
CA SER A 302 1.71 31.75 -19.19
C SER A 302 2.59 30.83 -18.35
N ILE A 303 3.28 31.39 -17.36
CA ILE A 303 4.26 30.66 -16.54
C ILE A 303 3.77 30.52 -15.10
N LEU A 304 3.74 29.28 -14.59
CA LEU A 304 3.47 29.02 -13.19
C LEU A 304 4.63 28.25 -12.58
N LYS A 305 5.16 28.78 -11.47
CA LYS A 305 6.17 28.11 -10.66
C LYS A 305 5.64 27.92 -9.25
N ALA A 306 5.62 26.68 -8.78
CA ALA A 306 5.29 26.35 -7.41
C ALA A 306 6.46 25.63 -6.74
N GLU A 307 6.90 26.14 -5.62
CA GLU A 307 8.00 25.60 -4.81
C GLU A 307 7.51 25.34 -3.38
N ALA A 308 7.50 24.08 -2.95
CA ALA A 308 6.97 23.68 -1.66
C ALA A 308 7.81 22.58 -1.00
N GLU A 309 7.53 22.32 0.28
CA GLU A 309 7.84 21.03 0.88
C GLU A 309 6.78 20.01 0.45
N ASN A 310 5.49 20.36 0.57
CA ASN A 310 4.40 19.53 0.09
C ASN A 310 3.43 20.33 -0.79
N LEU A 311 3.05 19.75 -1.93
CA LEU A 311 2.14 20.37 -2.89
C LEU A 311 0.91 19.49 -3.12
N SER A 312 -0.28 20.06 -2.98
CA SER A 312 -1.54 19.39 -3.28
C SER A 312 -2.41 20.23 -4.22
N ILE A 313 -2.83 19.62 -5.33
CA ILE A 313 -3.72 20.24 -6.32
C ILE A 313 -4.91 19.31 -6.54
N LYS A 314 -6.11 19.80 -6.29
CA LYS A 314 -7.34 19.02 -6.43
C LYS A 314 -8.37 19.77 -7.26
N GLY A 315 -9.07 19.06 -8.14
CA GLY A 315 -10.25 19.56 -8.86
C GLY A 315 -11.38 18.55 -8.84
N SER A 316 -12.62 18.99 -8.81
CA SER A 316 -13.79 18.13 -8.95
C SER A 316 -13.98 17.63 -10.40
N ASP A 317 -13.32 18.22 -11.36
CA ASP A 317 -13.23 17.76 -12.76
C ASP A 317 -11.76 17.58 -13.17
N TYR A 318 -11.02 18.68 -13.31
CA TYR A 318 -9.57 18.69 -13.58
C TYR A 318 -8.79 19.14 -12.35
N ALA A 319 -7.72 18.44 -11.99
CA ALA A 319 -6.77 19.06 -11.07
C ALA A 319 -5.92 20.11 -11.79
N ILE A 320 -5.39 19.78 -12.97
CA ILE A 320 -4.64 20.67 -13.82
C ILE A 320 -5.22 20.63 -15.24
N TYR A 321 -5.71 21.76 -15.70
CA TYR A 321 -6.04 22.03 -17.10
C TYR A 321 -5.13 23.16 -17.62
N ALA A 322 -4.27 22.83 -18.54
CA ALA A 322 -3.34 23.78 -19.15
C ALA A 322 -3.49 23.74 -20.68
N ASN A 323 -3.66 24.90 -21.30
CA ASN A 323 -3.95 24.98 -22.71
C ASN A 323 -3.27 26.23 -23.34
N ASP A 324 -2.69 26.04 -24.49
CA ASP A 324 -2.16 27.09 -25.33
C ASP A 324 -0.97 27.84 -24.72
N ARG A 325 0.24 27.24 -24.83
CA ARG A 325 1.52 27.78 -24.34
C ARG A 325 1.56 28.08 -22.85
N VAL A 326 1.46 27.06 -22.07
CA VAL A 326 1.67 27.13 -20.62
C VAL A 326 2.98 26.43 -20.24
N ASP A 327 3.80 27.09 -19.42
CA ASP A 327 4.96 26.49 -18.74
C ASP A 327 4.62 26.37 -17.23
N ALA A 328 4.40 25.16 -16.74
CA ALA A 328 4.08 24.90 -15.35
C ALA A 328 5.18 24.06 -14.69
N GLN A 329 5.88 24.63 -13.72
CA GLN A 329 6.94 23.99 -12.94
C GLN A 329 6.47 23.77 -11.51
N LEU A 330 6.18 22.52 -11.15
CA LEU A 330 5.64 22.14 -9.88
C LEU A 330 6.69 21.32 -9.11
N ASN A 331 7.36 21.94 -8.17
CA ASN A 331 8.48 21.38 -7.44
C ASN A 331 8.13 21.24 -5.95
N ALA A 332 8.33 20.05 -5.40
CA ALA A 332 8.26 19.82 -3.96
C ALA A 332 9.47 19.02 -3.46
N THR A 333 9.99 19.35 -2.29
CA THR A 333 11.04 18.57 -1.63
C THR A 333 10.47 17.32 -0.95
N GLY A 334 9.18 17.31 -0.60
CA GLY A 334 8.38 16.19 -0.12
C GLY A 334 7.44 15.66 -1.20
N ASP A 335 6.16 15.55 -0.88
CA ASP A 335 5.15 14.94 -1.73
C ASP A 335 4.46 15.93 -2.69
N ILE A 336 4.13 15.44 -3.90
CA ILE A 336 3.19 16.09 -4.80
C ILE A 336 1.96 15.21 -4.96
N ASN A 337 0.78 15.78 -4.68
CA ASN A 337 -0.51 15.11 -4.81
C ASN A 337 -1.40 15.86 -5.80
N ILE A 338 -1.73 15.23 -6.91
CA ILE A 338 -2.58 15.78 -7.97
C ILE A 338 -3.79 14.86 -8.12
N SER A 339 -5.00 15.38 -7.91
CA SER A 339 -6.21 14.57 -8.01
C SER A 339 -7.36 15.31 -8.71
N GLY A 340 -7.89 14.69 -9.75
CA GLY A 340 -9.07 15.14 -10.46
C GLY A 340 -10.06 13.99 -10.68
N LEU A 341 -11.35 14.25 -10.59
CA LEU A 341 -12.33 13.18 -10.77
C LEU A 341 -12.25 12.59 -12.20
N ASN A 342 -12.34 13.45 -13.21
CA ASN A 342 -12.25 13.01 -14.60
C ASN A 342 -10.83 13.09 -15.16
N TYR A 343 -10.09 14.16 -14.83
CA TYR A 343 -8.72 14.39 -15.32
C TYR A 343 -7.82 14.84 -14.17
N ALA A 344 -6.72 14.13 -13.92
CA ALA A 344 -5.71 14.68 -13.04
C ALA A 344 -4.89 15.76 -13.77
N ILE A 345 -4.40 15.47 -14.97
CA ILE A 345 -3.61 16.43 -15.78
C ILE A 345 -4.10 16.40 -17.23
N SER A 346 -4.37 17.59 -17.77
CA SER A 346 -4.65 17.80 -19.20
C SER A 346 -3.77 18.93 -19.72
N ALA A 347 -2.83 18.63 -20.61
CA ALA A 347 -1.91 19.53 -21.25
C ALA A 347 -2.19 19.60 -22.74
N ASN A 348 -2.44 20.80 -23.28
CA ASN A 348 -2.85 20.98 -24.65
C ASN A 348 -2.07 22.13 -25.33
N LYS A 349 -1.80 21.99 -26.63
CA LYS A 349 -1.24 23.01 -27.51
C LYS A 349 0.04 23.67 -26.99
N ASN A 350 1.19 23.04 -27.19
CA ASN A 350 2.52 23.57 -26.83
C ASN A 350 2.67 23.87 -25.31
N THR A 351 2.00 23.14 -24.48
CA THR A 351 2.10 23.27 -23.02
C THR A 351 3.25 22.38 -22.50
N ASP A 352 3.98 22.87 -21.52
CA ASP A 352 5.03 22.13 -20.81
C ASP A 352 4.70 22.06 -19.32
N ILE A 353 4.50 20.84 -18.79
CA ILE A 353 4.25 20.59 -17.37
C ILE A 353 5.38 19.76 -16.80
N GLN A 354 6.11 20.31 -15.84
CA GLN A 354 7.21 19.67 -15.14
C GLN A 354 6.83 19.42 -13.70
N LEU A 355 6.78 18.15 -13.28
CA LEU A 355 6.49 17.70 -11.92
C LEU A 355 7.75 17.09 -11.34
N LYS A 356 8.24 17.64 -10.22
CA LYS A 356 9.42 17.14 -9.55
C LYS A 356 9.19 17.02 -8.06
N SER A 357 9.05 15.79 -7.59
CA SER A 357 8.86 15.45 -6.17
C SER A 357 10.15 14.88 -5.56
N GLY A 358 10.53 15.35 -4.39
CA GLY A 358 11.63 14.78 -3.60
C GLY A 358 11.27 13.51 -2.87
N GLN A 359 10.00 13.17 -2.76
CA GLN A 359 9.50 11.93 -2.17
C GLN A 359 8.52 11.22 -3.12
N ASN A 360 7.23 11.38 -2.93
CA ASN A 360 6.21 10.67 -3.69
C ASN A 360 5.43 11.60 -4.62
N LEU A 361 5.18 11.16 -5.83
CA LEU A 361 4.32 11.83 -6.80
C LEU A 361 3.07 10.99 -7.02
N ASN A 362 1.91 11.50 -6.62
CA ASN A 362 0.62 10.85 -6.81
C ASN A 362 -0.21 11.62 -7.84
N ILE A 363 -0.60 10.96 -8.92
CA ILE A 363 -1.46 11.49 -9.99
C ILE A 363 -2.68 10.59 -10.10
N LEU A 364 -3.81 11.07 -9.59
CA LEU A 364 -4.98 10.23 -9.33
C LEU A 364 -6.21 10.76 -10.06
N SER A 365 -6.82 9.90 -10.87
CA SER A 365 -8.11 10.14 -11.49
C SER A 365 -8.86 8.82 -11.67
N ASP A 366 -10.18 8.89 -11.76
CA ASP A 366 -10.97 7.69 -12.04
C ASP A 366 -11.03 7.40 -13.55
N THR A 367 -10.69 8.37 -14.41
CA THR A 367 -10.72 8.21 -15.87
C THR A 367 -9.36 8.50 -16.52
N TRP A 368 -8.87 9.74 -16.46
CA TRP A 368 -7.67 10.19 -17.17
C TRP A 368 -6.62 10.68 -16.18
N GLY A 369 -5.55 9.90 -16.01
CA GLY A 369 -4.41 10.31 -15.18
C GLY A 369 -3.61 11.44 -15.83
N ILE A 370 -3.13 11.23 -17.06
CA ILE A 370 -2.38 12.24 -17.83
C ILE A 370 -2.87 12.24 -19.27
N VAL A 371 -3.26 13.41 -19.76
CA VAL A 371 -3.62 13.64 -21.17
C VAL A 371 -2.72 14.73 -21.74
N SER A 372 -2.14 14.49 -22.92
CA SER A 372 -1.28 15.43 -23.62
C SER A 372 -1.61 15.52 -25.10
N PHE A 373 -1.98 16.73 -25.56
CA PHE A 373 -2.15 17.08 -26.97
C PHE A 373 -1.06 18.06 -27.39
N ASP A 374 -0.17 17.65 -28.31
CA ASP A 374 0.93 18.48 -28.81
C ASP A 374 1.69 19.21 -27.69
N SER A 375 1.92 18.52 -26.57
CA SER A 375 2.39 19.11 -25.32
C SER A 375 3.33 18.15 -24.59
N THR A 376 4.08 18.65 -23.63
CA THR A 376 5.01 17.86 -22.82
C THR A 376 4.54 17.76 -21.38
N VAL A 377 4.61 16.57 -20.81
CA VAL A 377 4.39 16.32 -19.38
C VAL A 377 5.51 15.43 -18.85
N ASN A 378 6.29 15.93 -17.88
CA ASN A 378 7.32 15.18 -17.19
C ASN A 378 6.94 14.94 -15.73
N ALA A 379 6.78 13.68 -15.36
CA ALA A 379 6.43 13.25 -14.01
C ALA A 379 7.62 12.54 -13.36
N GLN A 380 8.31 13.23 -12.44
CA GLN A 380 9.49 12.71 -11.77
C GLN A 380 9.35 12.71 -10.26
N ALA A 381 9.91 11.68 -9.62
CA ALA A 381 10.03 11.57 -8.16
C ALA A 381 11.34 10.89 -7.76
N GLU A 382 11.73 11.05 -6.50
CA GLU A 382 12.90 10.36 -5.97
C GLU A 382 12.55 9.00 -5.32
N LYS A 383 11.34 8.83 -4.79
CA LYS A 383 10.94 7.64 -4.05
C LYS A 383 9.87 6.81 -4.74
N ALA A 384 8.71 7.42 -5.04
CA ALA A 384 7.63 6.69 -5.70
C ALA A 384 6.79 7.57 -6.63
N ILE A 385 6.30 6.98 -7.72
CA ILE A 385 5.29 7.54 -8.61
C ILE A 385 4.09 6.59 -8.61
N ASN A 386 2.91 7.13 -8.33
CA ASN A 386 1.64 6.41 -8.41
C ASN A 386 0.71 7.14 -9.38
N ILE A 387 0.36 6.47 -10.47
CA ILE A 387 -0.61 6.98 -11.44
C ILE A 387 -1.83 6.06 -11.43
N ARG A 388 -3.01 6.64 -11.24
CA ARG A 388 -4.30 6.00 -11.47
C ARG A 388 -5.06 6.77 -12.53
N GLY A 389 -5.56 6.04 -13.54
CA GLY A 389 -6.22 6.58 -14.72
C GLY A 389 -5.35 6.48 -15.98
N LYS A 390 -5.97 6.62 -17.14
CA LYS A 390 -5.32 6.46 -18.44
C LYS A 390 -4.24 7.52 -18.67
N VAL A 391 -3.13 7.10 -19.27
CA VAL A 391 -2.06 7.97 -19.75
C VAL A 391 -2.14 8.01 -21.28
N TRP A 392 -2.47 9.16 -21.83
CA TRP A 392 -2.80 9.29 -23.23
C TRP A 392 -2.11 10.50 -23.86
N THR A 393 -1.57 10.30 -25.06
CA THR A 393 -0.98 11.40 -25.85
C THR A 393 -1.36 11.32 -27.33
N SER A 394 -1.49 12.49 -27.93
CA SER A 394 -1.61 12.67 -29.38
C SER A 394 -0.71 13.82 -29.79
N GLY A 395 0.35 13.52 -30.54
CA GLY A 395 1.35 14.51 -30.95
C GLY A 395 2.27 15.00 -29.83
N GLY A 396 1.94 14.76 -28.55
CA GLY A 396 2.68 15.23 -27.39
C GLY A 396 3.65 14.19 -26.82
N HIS A 397 4.38 14.61 -25.78
CA HIS A 397 5.37 13.78 -25.10
C HIS A 397 5.07 13.66 -23.62
N ILE A 398 4.98 12.41 -23.10
CA ILE A 398 4.80 12.13 -21.68
C ILE A 398 5.98 11.28 -21.19
N THR A 399 6.63 11.73 -20.12
CA THR A 399 7.67 10.96 -19.44
C THR A 399 7.20 10.65 -18.02
N VAL A 400 7.22 9.37 -17.64
CA VAL A 400 6.90 8.89 -16.31
C VAL A 400 8.14 8.22 -15.71
N GLY A 401 8.66 8.83 -14.65
CA GLY A 401 9.81 8.33 -13.93
C GLY A 401 11.15 8.60 -14.61
N LYS A 402 12.15 7.87 -14.14
CA LYS A 402 13.53 7.88 -14.66
C LYS A 402 14.11 6.48 -14.55
N ASP A 403 15.14 6.17 -15.31
CA ASP A 403 15.86 4.91 -15.20
C ASP A 403 16.62 4.86 -13.85
N SER A 404 15.98 4.26 -12.85
CA SER A 404 16.49 4.16 -11.48
C SER A 404 15.94 2.91 -10.79
N SER A 405 16.82 2.12 -10.23
CA SER A 405 16.44 0.92 -9.48
C SER A 405 15.80 1.20 -8.10
N THR A 406 15.90 2.44 -7.61
CA THR A 406 15.33 2.85 -6.31
C THR A 406 13.97 3.51 -6.42
N LEU A 407 13.61 4.01 -7.60
CA LEU A 407 12.32 4.63 -7.85
C LEU A 407 11.24 3.55 -8.05
N GLN A 408 10.24 3.54 -7.18
CA GLN A 408 9.05 2.72 -7.36
C GLN A 408 8.06 3.43 -8.27
N THR A 409 7.60 2.75 -9.33
CA THR A 409 6.59 3.29 -10.26
C THR A 409 5.41 2.34 -10.37
N VAL A 410 4.22 2.82 -10.06
CA VAL A 410 2.96 2.09 -10.19
C VAL A 410 2.04 2.85 -11.13
N ILE A 411 1.65 2.22 -12.23
CA ILE A 411 0.74 2.78 -13.23
C ILE A 411 -0.47 1.85 -13.36
N ASN A 412 -1.64 2.35 -13.02
CA ASN A 412 -2.92 1.66 -13.13
C ASN A 412 -3.81 2.38 -14.15
N GLY A 413 -3.80 1.91 -15.38
CA GLY A 413 -4.56 2.46 -16.51
C GLY A 413 -3.80 2.35 -17.81
N ASP A 414 -4.51 2.39 -18.94
CA ASP A 414 -3.96 2.21 -20.27
C ASP A 414 -2.89 3.26 -20.62
N LEU A 415 -1.88 2.84 -21.35
CA LEU A 415 -0.98 3.75 -22.06
C LEU A 415 -1.39 3.84 -23.53
N THR A 416 -1.64 5.04 -24.03
CA THR A 416 -2.06 5.24 -25.42
C THR A 416 -1.27 6.35 -26.10
N ALA A 417 -0.61 6.05 -27.22
CA ALA A 417 0.09 7.01 -28.06
C ALA A 417 -0.47 7.05 -29.48
N LYS A 418 -0.86 8.26 -29.95
CA LYS A 418 -1.43 8.48 -31.29
C LYS A 418 -0.77 9.69 -31.97
N ASN A 419 -0.86 9.78 -33.29
CA ASN A 419 -0.47 10.95 -34.09
C ASN A 419 0.93 11.49 -33.76
N ASN A 420 1.95 10.66 -33.84
CA ASN A 420 3.33 10.97 -33.43
C ASN A 420 3.51 11.25 -31.92
N GLY A 421 2.54 10.92 -31.08
CA GLY A 421 2.67 11.00 -29.65
C GLY A 421 3.70 10.04 -29.11
N TYR A 422 4.38 10.41 -28.01
CA TYR A 422 5.45 9.66 -27.42
C TYR A 422 5.26 9.51 -25.91
N ILE A 423 5.30 8.28 -25.42
CA ILE A 423 5.27 7.97 -23.99
C ILE A 423 6.55 7.21 -23.63
N THR A 424 7.30 7.73 -22.66
CA THR A 424 8.39 7.01 -22.02
C THR A 424 8.01 6.71 -20.58
N ALA A 425 7.97 5.44 -20.21
CA ALA A 425 7.65 5.02 -18.85
C ALA A 425 8.73 4.07 -18.30
N PHE A 426 9.20 4.36 -17.08
CA PHE A 426 10.18 3.54 -16.35
C PHE A 426 9.51 2.87 -15.16
N VAL A 427 9.41 1.55 -15.21
CA VAL A 427 8.80 0.70 -14.18
C VAL A 427 9.87 -0.24 -13.67
N ASN A 428 10.71 0.26 -12.78
CA ASN A 428 11.91 -0.43 -12.31
C ASN A 428 11.73 -0.93 -10.87
N ASN A 429 12.32 -2.08 -10.54
CA ASN A 429 12.30 -2.81 -9.25
C ASN A 429 11.04 -3.64 -8.94
N ALA A 430 11.17 -4.54 -7.97
CA ALA A 430 10.13 -5.52 -7.61
C ALA A 430 8.86 -4.92 -6.97
N GLY A 431 8.90 -3.65 -6.54
CA GLY A 431 7.72 -2.93 -6.03
C GLY A 431 6.95 -2.17 -7.09
N SER A 432 7.43 -2.18 -8.34
CA SER A 432 6.85 -1.42 -9.46
C SER A 432 5.96 -2.30 -10.33
N SER A 433 4.90 -1.71 -10.85
CA SER A 433 3.98 -2.40 -11.76
C SER A 433 3.35 -1.47 -12.79
N PHE A 434 3.06 -2.03 -13.93
CA PHE A 434 2.12 -1.47 -14.90
C PHE A 434 0.94 -2.44 -15.03
N THR A 435 -0.26 -1.91 -14.88
CA THR A 435 -1.50 -2.70 -14.91
C THR A 435 -2.42 -2.11 -15.95
N SER A 436 -2.72 -2.83 -16.99
CA SER A 436 -3.62 -2.59 -18.11
C SER A 436 -2.92 -2.75 -19.48
N ASN A 437 -3.56 -2.25 -20.54
CA ASN A 437 -3.13 -2.42 -21.93
C ASN A 437 -2.31 -1.23 -22.47
N THR A 438 -1.60 -1.48 -23.57
CA THR A 438 -0.98 -0.43 -24.38
C THR A 438 -1.64 -0.35 -25.76
N THR A 439 -1.82 0.87 -26.25
CA THR A 439 -2.29 1.13 -27.62
C THR A 439 -1.35 2.10 -28.29
N ASP A 440 -0.49 1.60 -29.14
CA ASP A 440 0.52 2.35 -29.86
C ASP A 440 0.23 2.36 -31.37
N ALA A 441 -0.06 3.51 -31.92
CA ALA A 441 -0.33 3.67 -33.36
C ALA A 441 0.93 3.47 -34.23
N HIS A 442 2.13 3.47 -33.63
CA HIS A 442 3.42 3.45 -34.30
C HIS A 442 4.26 2.19 -34.02
N TRP A 443 3.67 1.16 -33.47
CA TRP A 443 4.40 -0.05 -33.09
C TRP A 443 5.13 -0.74 -34.25
N GLN A 444 4.69 -0.55 -35.50
CA GLN A 444 5.32 -1.08 -36.71
C GLN A 444 6.39 -0.16 -37.34
N ASP A 445 6.53 1.08 -36.88
CA ASP A 445 7.42 2.10 -37.48
C ASP A 445 8.91 1.87 -37.10
N VAL A 446 9.34 0.62 -37.03
CA VAL A 446 10.68 0.21 -36.57
C VAL A 446 11.80 0.47 -37.56
N THR A 447 11.50 0.87 -38.78
CA THR A 447 12.47 1.03 -39.86
C THR A 447 12.89 2.48 -40.16
N THR A 448 12.27 3.46 -39.50
CA THR A 448 12.57 4.88 -39.78
C THR A 448 13.59 5.44 -38.78
N ARG A 449 14.48 6.33 -39.24
CA ARG A 449 15.50 7.01 -38.43
C ARG A 449 14.89 7.82 -37.27
N ASP A 450 13.58 8.09 -37.32
CA ASP A 450 12.77 8.84 -36.37
C ASP A 450 12.02 7.94 -35.37
N ALA A 451 12.21 6.64 -35.41
CA ALA A 451 11.58 5.68 -34.51
C ALA A 451 11.86 5.94 -33.01
N GLY A 452 12.90 6.74 -32.69
CA GLY A 452 13.29 7.06 -31.31
C GLY A 452 12.41 8.08 -30.58
N ASN A 453 11.47 8.74 -31.25
CA ASN A 453 10.67 9.84 -30.67
C ASN A 453 9.16 9.69 -30.92
N LYS A 454 8.66 8.48 -31.11
CA LYS A 454 7.25 8.20 -31.34
C LYS A 454 6.85 6.92 -30.63
N GLY A 455 5.58 6.79 -30.33
CA GLY A 455 5.00 5.59 -29.77
C GLY A 455 5.25 5.41 -28.27
N ILE A 456 5.16 4.20 -27.78
CA ILE A 456 5.29 3.86 -26.37
C ILE A 456 6.62 3.14 -26.15
N HIS A 457 7.46 3.71 -25.32
CA HIS A 457 8.69 3.12 -24.82
C HIS A 457 8.52 2.76 -23.33
N LEU A 458 8.36 1.49 -23.06
CA LEU A 458 8.21 0.97 -21.70
C LEU A 458 9.47 0.24 -21.28
N THR A 459 10.05 0.66 -20.18
CA THR A 459 11.17 -0.01 -19.53
C THR A 459 10.67 -0.74 -18.29
N LEU A 460 10.89 -2.05 -18.26
CA LEU A 460 10.52 -2.93 -17.13
C LEU A 460 11.77 -3.61 -16.61
N ASN A 461 12.21 -3.30 -15.39
CA ASN A 461 13.45 -3.84 -14.85
C ASN A 461 13.32 -4.34 -13.40
N GLY A 462 14.26 -5.21 -13.00
CA GLY A 462 14.53 -5.49 -11.60
C GLY A 462 13.39 -6.17 -10.82
N GLY A 463 12.57 -6.97 -11.47
CA GLY A 463 11.46 -7.68 -10.85
C GLY A 463 10.12 -6.95 -10.94
N SER A 464 10.04 -5.88 -11.73
CA SER A 464 8.76 -5.21 -12.03
C SER A 464 7.82 -6.12 -12.82
N VAL A 465 6.53 -5.79 -12.79
CA VAL A 465 5.47 -6.59 -13.41
C VAL A 465 4.61 -5.73 -14.32
N TRP A 466 4.33 -6.25 -15.51
CA TRP A 466 3.25 -5.78 -16.37
C TRP A 466 2.16 -6.86 -16.41
N ASN A 467 0.94 -6.55 -16.05
CA ASN A 467 -0.16 -7.50 -15.94
C ASN A 467 -1.52 -6.89 -16.31
N ASP A 468 -2.56 -7.72 -16.26
CA ASP A 468 -3.97 -7.34 -16.41
C ASP A 468 -4.32 -6.87 -17.82
N PHE A 469 -3.98 -7.71 -18.80
CA PHE A 469 -4.30 -7.48 -20.20
C PHE A 469 -5.76 -7.86 -20.47
N ASP A 470 -6.59 -6.90 -20.83
CA ASP A 470 -7.99 -7.16 -21.22
C ASP A 470 -8.16 -7.52 -22.70
N TYR A 471 -7.23 -7.04 -23.55
CA TYR A 471 -7.24 -7.21 -25.00
C TYR A 471 -5.82 -7.16 -25.58
N ASP A 472 -5.67 -7.29 -26.91
CA ASP A 472 -4.39 -7.15 -27.59
C ASP A 472 -3.73 -5.83 -27.29
N SER A 473 -2.42 -5.87 -27.05
CA SER A 473 -1.62 -4.70 -26.76
C SER A 473 -0.59 -4.43 -27.85
N THR A 474 -0.39 -3.16 -28.17
CA THR A 474 0.61 -2.70 -29.14
C THR A 474 1.60 -1.76 -28.50
N ILE A 475 2.91 -1.94 -28.75
CA ILE A 475 3.98 -1.15 -28.14
C ILE A 475 5.17 -1.03 -29.09
N GLN A 476 5.74 0.16 -29.25
CA GLN A 476 6.88 0.34 -30.14
C GLN A 476 8.17 -0.22 -29.58
N VAL A 477 8.51 0.10 -28.33
CA VAL A 477 9.71 -0.42 -27.69
C VAL A 477 9.37 -0.98 -26.31
N LEU A 478 9.64 -2.27 -26.14
CA LEU A 478 9.65 -2.92 -24.84
C LEU A 478 11.10 -3.24 -24.47
N ASP A 479 11.66 -2.51 -23.50
CA ASP A 479 12.97 -2.79 -22.92
C ASP A 479 12.76 -3.49 -21.56
N THR A 480 13.04 -4.80 -21.50
CA THR A 480 12.66 -5.58 -20.32
C THR A 480 13.78 -6.47 -19.83
N SER A 481 14.24 -6.24 -18.59
CA SER A 481 15.31 -7.01 -17.96
C SER A 481 14.95 -7.50 -16.55
N LYS A 482 14.95 -8.84 -16.37
CA LYS A 482 14.59 -9.47 -15.09
C LYS A 482 13.21 -9.03 -14.59
N ALA A 483 12.27 -8.83 -15.48
CA ALA A 483 10.90 -8.42 -15.20
C ALA A 483 9.91 -9.50 -15.64
N LYS A 484 8.65 -9.30 -15.33
CA LYS A 484 7.57 -10.22 -15.68
C LYS A 484 6.53 -9.48 -16.53
N VAL A 485 6.18 -10.05 -17.67
CA VAL A 485 5.02 -9.66 -18.48
C VAL A 485 4.00 -10.78 -18.35
N ASP A 486 2.87 -10.50 -17.72
CA ASP A 486 1.86 -11.49 -17.38
C ASP A 486 0.59 -11.29 -18.23
N MET A 487 0.40 -12.16 -19.21
CA MET A 487 -0.73 -12.14 -20.13
C MET A 487 -1.84 -13.13 -19.73
N GLN A 488 -1.62 -13.92 -18.67
CA GLN A 488 -2.52 -15.00 -18.25
C GLN A 488 -3.84 -14.48 -17.66
N ASP A 489 -4.96 -14.84 -18.29
CA ASP A 489 -6.32 -14.60 -17.81
C ASP A 489 -7.34 -15.57 -18.41
N ASP A 490 -6.88 -16.75 -18.91
CA ASP A 490 -7.66 -17.78 -19.59
C ASP A 490 -8.26 -17.31 -20.95
N LYS A 491 -7.75 -16.21 -21.54
CA LYS A 491 -8.07 -15.74 -22.89
C LYS A 491 -6.79 -15.59 -23.70
N PHE A 492 -6.88 -15.82 -25.01
CA PHE A 492 -5.73 -15.70 -25.90
C PHE A 492 -5.61 -14.30 -26.47
N LYS A 493 -4.43 -13.68 -26.36
CA LYS A 493 -4.15 -12.32 -26.75
C LYS A 493 -2.84 -12.18 -27.49
N GLY A 494 -2.72 -11.13 -28.32
CA GLY A 494 -1.52 -10.72 -28.98
C GLY A 494 -0.82 -9.57 -28.27
N LEU A 495 0.48 -9.70 -28.07
CA LEU A 495 1.34 -8.56 -27.72
C LEU A 495 2.21 -8.21 -28.91
N PHE A 496 1.89 -7.07 -29.55
CA PHE A 496 2.56 -6.60 -30.76
C PHE A 496 3.65 -5.60 -30.40
N ILE A 497 4.89 -5.96 -30.65
CA ILE A 497 6.09 -5.24 -30.20
C ILE A 497 6.85 -4.78 -31.44
N GLY A 498 7.19 -3.51 -31.54
CA GLY A 498 8.10 -3.01 -32.55
C GLY A 498 9.52 -3.55 -32.33
N THR A 499 10.11 -3.23 -31.17
CA THR A 499 11.45 -3.70 -30.78
C THR A 499 11.42 -4.28 -29.37
N LEU A 500 11.90 -5.48 -29.17
CA LEU A 500 12.10 -6.13 -27.87
C LEU A 500 13.57 -6.12 -27.49
N LYS A 501 13.89 -5.50 -26.34
CA LYS A 501 15.25 -5.40 -25.80
C LYS A 501 15.30 -5.94 -24.37
N GLY A 502 16.54 -6.08 -23.86
CA GLY A 502 16.81 -6.47 -22.48
C GLY A 502 17.22 -7.93 -22.35
N ASP A 503 17.13 -8.47 -21.14
CA ASP A 503 17.60 -9.83 -20.87
C ASP A 503 16.92 -10.44 -19.63
N LYS A 504 16.67 -11.76 -19.66
CA LYS A 504 16.17 -12.56 -18.51
C LYS A 504 14.79 -12.16 -18.01
N SER A 505 13.94 -11.57 -18.83
CA SER A 505 12.55 -11.35 -18.46
C SER A 505 11.68 -12.56 -18.80
N THR A 506 10.56 -12.68 -18.09
CA THR A 506 9.63 -13.79 -18.22
C THR A 506 8.31 -13.28 -18.79
N PHE A 507 7.85 -13.93 -19.87
CA PHE A 507 6.51 -13.76 -20.43
C PHE A 507 5.64 -14.92 -19.96
N ASN A 508 4.60 -14.66 -19.17
CA ASN A 508 3.63 -15.66 -18.80
C ASN A 508 2.50 -15.65 -19.83
N MET A 509 2.22 -16.79 -20.43
CA MET A 509 1.34 -16.91 -21.57
C MET A 509 0.36 -18.07 -21.39
N ASP A 510 -0.87 -17.91 -21.82
CA ASP A 510 -1.86 -18.98 -21.88
C ASP A 510 -1.73 -19.79 -23.18
N ILE A 511 -1.94 -21.10 -23.08
CA ILE A 511 -2.04 -22.02 -24.21
C ILE A 511 -3.25 -22.94 -24.06
N ASP A 512 -3.83 -23.38 -25.18
CA ASP A 512 -4.79 -24.46 -25.21
C ASP A 512 -4.11 -25.74 -25.71
N ALA A 513 -3.80 -26.63 -24.79
CA ALA A 513 -3.19 -27.91 -25.08
C ALA A 513 -4.23 -29.05 -25.28
N GLY A 514 -5.50 -28.81 -25.00
CA GLY A 514 -6.53 -29.83 -24.94
C GLY A 514 -7.30 -30.05 -26.24
N THR A 515 -7.29 -29.08 -27.11
CA THR A 515 -8.04 -29.12 -28.38
C THR A 515 -7.05 -28.95 -29.55
N ASN A 516 -7.40 -29.50 -30.72
CA ASN A 516 -6.58 -29.35 -31.94
C ASN A 516 -6.55 -27.92 -32.51
N THR A 517 -6.83 -26.90 -31.70
CA THR A 517 -6.95 -25.51 -32.12
C THR A 517 -5.65 -24.75 -32.11
N ASN A 518 -4.58 -25.25 -31.42
CA ASN A 518 -3.29 -24.59 -31.28
C ASN A 518 -3.38 -23.11 -30.89
N ASN A 519 -4.34 -22.77 -30.06
CA ASN A 519 -4.51 -21.40 -29.58
C ASN A 519 -3.53 -21.08 -28.45
N SER A 520 -3.00 -19.90 -28.49
CA SER A 520 -2.11 -19.38 -27.44
C SER A 520 -2.10 -17.87 -27.39
N ASP A 521 -1.70 -17.31 -26.26
CA ASP A 521 -1.10 -15.98 -26.25
C ASP A 521 0.08 -15.96 -27.21
N ARG A 522 0.32 -14.80 -27.85
CA ARG A 522 1.37 -14.72 -28.85
C ARG A 522 2.09 -13.38 -28.82
N LEU A 523 3.40 -13.41 -28.92
CA LEU A 523 4.23 -12.25 -29.13
C LEU A 523 4.51 -12.05 -30.63
N TYR A 524 4.30 -10.84 -31.13
CA TYR A 524 4.58 -10.46 -32.50
C TYR A 524 5.64 -9.34 -32.50
N ILE A 525 6.87 -9.63 -32.94
CA ILE A 525 7.98 -8.70 -32.92
C ILE A 525 8.30 -8.26 -34.35
N ALA A 526 7.78 -7.08 -34.72
CA ALA A 526 7.84 -6.55 -36.09
C ALA A 526 9.22 -5.99 -36.49
N GLY A 527 10.15 -5.82 -35.55
CA GLY A 527 11.53 -5.39 -35.78
C GLY A 527 12.50 -6.31 -35.07
N THR A 528 13.44 -5.73 -34.33
CA THR A 528 14.57 -6.47 -33.74
C THR A 528 14.21 -7.05 -32.39
N HIS A 529 14.55 -8.29 -32.15
CA HIS A 529 14.58 -8.96 -30.86
C HIS A 529 16.02 -9.17 -30.40
N THR A 530 16.36 -8.68 -29.21
CA THR A 530 17.70 -8.90 -28.61
C THR A 530 17.58 -9.48 -27.21
N GLY A 531 18.59 -10.21 -26.76
CA GLY A 531 18.66 -10.82 -25.42
C GLY A 531 18.03 -12.20 -25.32
N ASN A 532 18.04 -12.73 -24.11
CA ASN A 532 17.49 -14.03 -23.80
C ASN A 532 16.29 -13.87 -22.86
N HIS A 533 15.11 -14.32 -23.27
CA HIS A 533 13.89 -14.21 -22.51
C HIS A 533 13.30 -15.58 -22.22
N TYR A 534 12.44 -15.64 -21.20
CA TYR A 534 11.81 -16.87 -20.75
C TYR A 534 10.30 -16.81 -20.98
N ILE A 535 9.70 -17.94 -21.32
CA ILE A 535 8.25 -18.10 -21.44
C ILE A 535 7.79 -19.09 -20.39
N THR A 536 6.78 -18.72 -19.61
CA THR A 536 6.07 -19.61 -18.70
C THR A 536 4.69 -19.86 -19.25
N LEU A 537 4.35 -21.11 -19.51
CA LEU A 537 3.11 -21.51 -20.14
C LEU A 537 2.06 -21.94 -19.11
N ASN A 538 0.83 -21.51 -19.29
CA ASN A 538 -0.33 -21.95 -18.54
C ASN A 538 -1.31 -22.63 -19.51
N ASN A 539 -1.68 -23.88 -19.23
CA ASN A 539 -2.67 -24.58 -20.04
C ASN A 539 -4.08 -24.29 -19.50
N VAL A 540 -4.89 -23.56 -20.26
CA VAL A 540 -6.26 -23.18 -19.88
C VAL A 540 -7.24 -24.35 -19.92
N ASN A 541 -6.95 -25.39 -20.71
CA ASN A 541 -7.70 -26.63 -20.76
C ASN A 541 -6.97 -27.74 -19.98
N ALA A 542 -7.23 -27.80 -18.67
CA ALA A 542 -6.61 -28.79 -17.78
C ALA A 542 -6.88 -30.26 -18.17
N ASP A 543 -7.82 -30.51 -19.08
CA ASP A 543 -8.21 -31.84 -19.54
C ASP A 543 -7.29 -32.43 -20.60
N GLY A 544 -6.20 -31.72 -20.94
CA GLY A 544 -5.41 -32.09 -22.10
C GLY A 544 -4.21 -32.92 -21.86
N ASN A 545 -4.06 -33.91 -22.68
CA ASN A 545 -2.76 -34.48 -23.02
C ASN A 545 -1.87 -33.33 -23.52
N THR A 546 -0.80 -33.04 -22.82
CA THR A 546 0.16 -31.97 -23.13
C THR A 546 0.83 -32.13 -24.50
N ASP A 547 0.75 -33.30 -25.11
CA ASP A 547 1.24 -33.56 -26.48
C ASP A 547 0.40 -32.83 -27.56
N GLY A 548 -0.84 -32.48 -27.29
CA GLY A 548 -1.70 -31.75 -28.22
C GLY A 548 -1.27 -30.31 -28.49
N ALA A 549 -0.47 -29.70 -27.62
CA ALA A 549 0.06 -28.35 -27.78
C ALA A 549 1.34 -28.30 -28.63
N ALA A 550 1.95 -29.43 -28.97
CA ALA A 550 3.16 -29.45 -29.79
C ALA A 550 2.90 -28.82 -31.17
N GLY A 551 3.77 -27.90 -31.56
CA GLY A 551 3.58 -27.11 -32.78
C GLY A 551 2.90 -25.76 -32.60
N THR A 552 2.36 -25.44 -31.39
CA THR A 552 1.76 -24.12 -31.11
C THR A 552 2.82 -23.03 -31.19
N VAL A 553 2.55 -22.02 -32.05
CA VAL A 553 3.45 -20.87 -32.21
C VAL A 553 3.19 -19.86 -31.09
N LEU A 554 4.26 -19.47 -30.39
CA LEU A 554 4.24 -18.55 -29.26
C LEU A 554 4.82 -17.19 -29.59
N VAL A 555 5.85 -17.12 -30.46
CA VAL A 555 6.51 -15.88 -30.84
C VAL A 555 6.76 -15.85 -32.33
N SER A 556 6.44 -14.73 -32.99
CA SER A 556 6.84 -14.45 -34.36
C SER A 556 7.79 -13.25 -34.39
N VAL A 557 8.95 -13.40 -35.04
CA VAL A 557 10.01 -12.40 -35.04
C VAL A 557 10.42 -12.08 -36.48
N LYS A 558 10.64 -10.79 -36.76
CA LYS A 558 11.17 -10.35 -38.06
C LYS A 558 12.69 -10.34 -38.12
N ASP A 559 13.36 -9.74 -37.12
CA ASP A 559 14.82 -9.71 -37.02
C ASP A 559 15.26 -10.29 -35.68
N GLU A 560 15.74 -11.53 -35.72
CA GLU A 560 16.08 -12.28 -34.51
C GLU A 560 17.59 -12.21 -34.19
N GLN A 561 17.91 -11.60 -33.05
CA GLN A 561 19.27 -11.53 -32.49
C GLN A 561 19.34 -12.04 -31.06
N GLY A 562 18.28 -12.68 -30.57
CA GLY A 562 18.17 -13.23 -29.22
C GLY A 562 17.57 -14.63 -29.20
N ASN A 563 17.21 -15.12 -27.99
CA ASN A 563 16.61 -16.44 -27.81
C ASN A 563 15.45 -16.42 -26.83
N PHE A 564 14.52 -17.36 -27.02
CA PHE A 564 13.46 -17.66 -26.05
C PHE A 564 13.68 -19.05 -25.45
N PHE A 565 13.48 -19.17 -24.15
CA PHE A 565 13.55 -20.42 -23.41
C PHE A 565 12.23 -20.61 -22.67
N ALA A 566 11.74 -21.83 -22.56
CA ALA A 566 10.59 -22.10 -21.72
C ALA A 566 11.04 -22.41 -20.29
N ASN A 567 10.30 -21.86 -19.32
CA ASN A 567 10.46 -22.24 -17.92
C ASN A 567 9.71 -23.55 -17.65
N ASP A 568 10.29 -24.38 -16.79
CA ASP A 568 9.53 -25.48 -16.20
C ASP A 568 8.40 -24.91 -15.34
N LYS A 569 7.22 -25.49 -15.43
CA LYS A 569 6.05 -25.06 -14.66
C LYS A 569 5.58 -26.15 -13.70
N GLU A 570 5.25 -25.74 -12.50
CA GLU A 570 4.62 -26.60 -11.53
C GLU A 570 3.16 -26.89 -11.95
N GLY A 571 2.87 -28.14 -12.27
CA GLY A 571 1.50 -28.63 -12.49
C GLY A 571 0.87 -29.15 -11.19
N SER A 572 -0.23 -29.90 -11.31
CA SER A 572 -0.87 -30.47 -10.14
C SER A 572 -0.06 -31.62 -9.52
N LEU A 573 0.30 -32.61 -10.30
CA LEU A 573 1.06 -33.81 -9.86
C LEU A 573 2.53 -33.74 -10.21
N TYR A 574 2.86 -33.18 -11.38
CA TYR A 574 4.23 -33.16 -11.92
C TYR A 574 4.63 -31.76 -12.32
N TRP A 575 5.93 -31.49 -12.32
CA TRP A 575 6.48 -30.37 -13.03
C TRP A 575 6.52 -30.69 -14.51
N ASN A 576 6.10 -29.72 -15.33
CA ASN A 576 6.15 -29.78 -16.78
C ASN A 576 7.42 -29.09 -17.27
N LYS A 577 8.20 -29.78 -18.07
CA LYS A 577 9.33 -29.25 -18.83
C LYS A 577 8.84 -28.94 -20.23
N TYR A 578 8.94 -27.69 -20.63
CA TYR A 578 8.59 -27.21 -21.95
C TYR A 578 9.85 -27.04 -22.79
N THR A 579 9.86 -27.55 -24.02
CA THR A 579 10.95 -27.37 -24.96
C THR A 579 10.45 -26.57 -26.15
N LEU A 580 11.09 -25.43 -26.42
CA LEU A 580 10.83 -24.59 -27.58
C LEU A 580 11.82 -24.95 -28.69
N ASP A 581 11.38 -24.74 -29.92
CA ASP A 581 12.22 -24.80 -31.13
C ASP A 581 11.78 -23.70 -32.10
N LYS A 582 12.51 -23.44 -33.13
CA LYS A 582 12.24 -22.40 -34.10
C LYS A 582 12.15 -22.93 -35.52
N GLN A 583 11.33 -22.32 -36.33
CA GLN A 583 11.09 -22.62 -37.73
C GLN A 583 10.97 -21.33 -38.55
N ASP A 584 10.94 -21.45 -39.85
CA ASP A 584 10.60 -20.33 -40.73
C ASP A 584 9.13 -19.94 -40.49
N SER A 585 8.87 -18.64 -40.42
CA SER A 585 7.53 -18.16 -40.11
C SER A 585 6.55 -18.37 -41.27
N ALA A 586 5.38 -18.88 -40.93
CA ALA A 586 4.25 -18.88 -41.86
C ALA A 586 3.42 -17.59 -41.78
N THR A 587 3.71 -16.71 -40.80
CA THR A 587 3.02 -15.44 -40.61
C THR A 587 3.65 -14.37 -41.51
N ASP A 588 2.84 -13.73 -42.35
CA ASP A 588 3.31 -12.70 -43.26
C ASP A 588 3.98 -11.52 -42.52
N GLY A 589 5.13 -11.08 -43.04
CA GLY A 589 5.91 -10.02 -42.43
C GLY A 589 6.93 -10.44 -41.37
N TYR A 590 6.96 -11.73 -40.97
CA TYR A 590 7.91 -12.29 -40.01
C TYR A 590 8.84 -13.33 -40.69
N THR A 591 10.00 -13.55 -40.10
CA THR A 591 11.01 -14.50 -40.63
C THR A 591 11.11 -15.79 -39.85
N LYS A 592 10.91 -15.73 -38.53
CA LYS A 592 11.02 -16.86 -37.60
C LYS A 592 9.83 -16.97 -36.66
N ASP A 593 9.39 -18.21 -36.44
CA ASP A 593 8.44 -18.55 -35.41
C ASP A 593 9.11 -19.43 -34.33
N TRP A 594 8.96 -19.06 -33.06
CA TRP A 594 9.23 -19.93 -31.93
C TRP A 594 7.95 -20.68 -31.57
N TYR A 595 8.04 -22.00 -31.50
CA TYR A 595 6.90 -22.87 -31.23
C TYR A 595 7.20 -23.83 -30.09
N LEU A 596 6.16 -24.32 -29.42
CA LEU A 596 6.25 -25.39 -28.44
C LEU A 596 6.48 -26.71 -29.16
N LYS A 597 7.71 -27.28 -29.04
CA LYS A 597 8.10 -28.53 -29.66
C LYS A 597 7.62 -29.74 -28.86
N LYS A 598 7.76 -29.69 -27.53
CA LYS A 598 7.56 -30.85 -26.67
C LYS A 598 7.22 -30.41 -25.23
N VAL A 599 6.38 -31.22 -24.59
CA VAL A 599 6.11 -31.16 -23.15
C VAL A 599 6.47 -32.50 -22.51
N GLU A 600 7.24 -32.49 -21.46
CA GLU A 600 7.67 -33.67 -20.72
C GLU A 600 7.41 -33.48 -19.21
N PHE A 601 7.01 -34.56 -18.53
CA PHE A 601 6.94 -34.55 -17.06
C PHE A 601 8.33 -34.72 -16.45
N ILE A 602 8.55 -34.07 -15.32
CA ILE A 602 9.76 -34.24 -14.51
C ILE A 602 9.38 -35.05 -13.25
N PRO A 603 9.45 -36.40 -13.31
CA PRO A 603 8.98 -37.25 -12.21
C PRO A 603 9.82 -37.09 -10.91
N SER A 604 11.10 -36.71 -11.08
CA SER A 604 12.02 -36.55 -9.96
C SER A 604 11.82 -35.29 -9.11
N LYS A 605 10.95 -34.40 -9.55
CA LYS A 605 10.69 -33.12 -8.86
C LYS A 605 9.24 -33.06 -8.39
N PRO A 606 8.94 -33.30 -7.10
CA PRO A 606 7.58 -33.23 -6.58
C PRO A 606 7.03 -31.80 -6.66
N THR A 607 5.72 -31.71 -6.85
CA THR A 607 5.01 -30.43 -6.76
C THR A 607 4.75 -30.07 -5.30
N THR A 608 4.42 -28.80 -5.05
CA THR A 608 4.08 -28.35 -3.71
C THR A 608 2.88 -29.09 -3.12
N SER A 609 1.88 -29.45 -3.97
CA SER A 609 0.73 -30.25 -3.58
C SER A 609 1.15 -31.67 -3.17
N VAL A 610 1.99 -32.31 -3.96
CA VAL A 610 2.49 -33.66 -3.72
C VAL A 610 3.32 -33.71 -2.42
N ASP A 611 4.26 -32.76 -2.25
CA ASP A 611 5.03 -32.61 -1.02
C ASP A 611 4.14 -32.42 0.23
N ALA A 612 3.10 -31.56 0.12
CA ALA A 612 2.20 -31.30 1.24
C ALA A 612 1.35 -32.52 1.61
N VAL A 613 0.82 -33.23 0.62
CA VAL A 613 0.04 -34.46 0.84
C VAL A 613 0.90 -35.53 1.52
N ASP A 614 2.10 -35.81 1.00
CA ASP A 614 3.01 -36.78 1.58
C ASP A 614 3.43 -36.40 2.99
N ALA A 615 3.85 -35.14 3.19
CA ALA A 615 4.26 -34.64 4.51
C ALA A 615 3.15 -34.71 5.55
N THR A 616 1.91 -34.41 5.16
CA THR A 616 0.77 -34.44 6.10
C THR A 616 0.40 -35.87 6.47
N GLN A 617 0.46 -36.83 5.54
CA GLN A 617 0.27 -38.25 5.83
C GLN A 617 1.35 -38.77 6.78
N ARG A 618 2.60 -38.46 6.54
CA ARG A 618 3.73 -38.83 7.41
C ARG A 618 3.58 -38.28 8.80
N LEU A 619 3.08 -37.04 8.93
CA LEU A 619 2.78 -36.43 10.23
C LEU A 619 1.63 -37.13 10.95
N ALA A 620 0.56 -37.49 10.25
CA ALA A 620 -0.57 -38.24 10.84
C ALA A 620 -0.09 -39.63 11.35
N PHE A 621 0.70 -40.35 10.59
CA PHE A 621 1.32 -41.59 10.98
C PHE A 621 2.24 -41.42 12.20
N ALA A 622 3.12 -40.41 12.18
CA ALA A 622 4.05 -40.16 13.27
C ALA A 622 3.36 -39.81 14.60
N ASN A 623 2.29 -39.01 14.53
CA ASN A 623 1.52 -38.63 15.73
C ASN A 623 0.77 -39.82 16.30
N TRP A 624 0.24 -40.70 15.45
CA TRP A 624 -0.49 -41.88 15.85
C TRP A 624 0.43 -42.97 16.43
N VAL A 625 1.61 -43.22 15.86
CA VAL A 625 2.61 -44.23 16.26
C VAL A 625 3.30 -43.88 17.57
N GLU A 626 3.12 -42.67 18.09
CA GLU A 626 3.77 -42.27 19.32
C GLU A 626 3.49 -43.22 20.49
N ASP A 627 4.55 -43.69 21.13
CA ASP A 627 4.49 -44.67 22.21
C ASP A 627 3.99 -44.04 23.52
N ASP A 628 3.06 -44.76 24.17
CA ASP A 628 2.60 -44.47 25.53
C ASP A 628 3.45 -45.24 26.55
N LYS A 629 4.50 -44.62 27.10
CA LYS A 629 5.38 -45.19 28.12
C LYS A 629 4.72 -45.02 29.50
N LEU A 630 4.76 -46.06 30.33
CA LEU A 630 4.16 -46.05 31.67
C LEU A 630 4.66 -44.87 32.52
N MET A 631 5.98 -44.68 32.59
CA MET A 631 6.61 -43.59 33.35
C MET A 631 6.19 -42.19 32.90
N GLN A 632 5.92 -42.02 31.65
CA GLN A 632 5.46 -40.73 31.10
C GLN A 632 3.96 -40.49 31.27
N ARG A 633 3.18 -41.57 31.46
CA ARG A 633 1.75 -41.46 31.66
C ARG A 633 1.39 -41.29 33.12
N MET A 634 1.98 -42.08 34.01
CA MET A 634 1.58 -42.18 35.38
C MET A 634 2.70 -41.88 36.39
N GLY A 635 3.94 -41.65 35.95
CA GLY A 635 5.09 -41.55 36.85
C GLY A 635 5.50 -42.89 37.44
N ASP A 636 6.26 -42.90 38.53
CA ASP A 636 6.63 -44.14 39.24
C ASP A 636 5.56 -44.51 40.28
N LEU A 637 4.62 -45.34 39.88
CA LEU A 637 3.51 -45.81 40.70
C LEU A 637 3.98 -46.59 41.97
N ARG A 638 5.24 -46.96 42.07
CA ARG A 638 5.79 -47.71 43.23
C ARG A 638 5.98 -46.85 44.47
N HIS A 639 5.92 -45.56 44.33
CA HIS A 639 5.96 -44.64 45.46
C HIS A 639 4.58 -44.47 46.13
N GLU A 640 3.52 -45.05 45.57
CA GLU A 640 2.18 -44.94 46.13
C GLU A 640 2.00 -45.88 47.35
N THR A 641 1.61 -45.29 48.45
CA THR A 641 1.44 -45.96 49.73
C THR A 641 -0.03 -46.31 50.03
N ASN A 642 -1.00 -45.80 49.27
CA ASN A 642 -2.42 -46.05 49.51
C ASN A 642 -3.05 -46.86 48.35
N ASN A 643 -4.07 -47.65 48.73
CA ASN A 643 -4.79 -48.65 47.90
C ASN A 643 -6.07 -48.04 47.30
N GLU A 644 -6.06 -46.83 46.77
CA GLU A 644 -7.26 -46.10 46.44
C GLU A 644 -7.27 -45.73 44.98
N GLU A 645 -8.46 -45.37 44.48
CA GLU A 645 -8.72 -44.83 43.13
C GLU A 645 -7.87 -43.61 42.89
N GLY A 646 -7.47 -43.39 41.65
CA GLY A 646 -6.61 -42.25 41.28
C GLY A 646 -7.10 -41.51 40.05
N VAL A 647 -6.83 -40.22 40.08
CA VAL A 647 -6.99 -39.35 38.89
C VAL A 647 -5.63 -38.75 38.56
N TRP A 648 -5.29 -38.70 37.28
CA TRP A 648 -4.06 -38.10 36.84
C TRP A 648 -4.28 -37.17 35.65
N VAL A 649 -3.44 -36.17 35.57
CA VAL A 649 -3.35 -35.25 34.45
C VAL A 649 -1.93 -35.24 33.92
N ARG A 650 -1.82 -35.07 32.60
CA ARG A 650 -0.54 -34.95 31.91
C ARG A 650 -0.62 -33.89 30.83
N VAL A 651 0.42 -33.08 30.73
CA VAL A 651 0.64 -32.16 29.60
C VAL A 651 1.97 -32.50 28.95
N LYS A 652 1.97 -32.65 27.65
CA LYS A 652 3.15 -32.95 26.86
C LYS A 652 3.26 -31.97 25.71
N GLY A 653 4.43 -31.38 25.50
CA GLY A 653 4.70 -30.49 24.35
C GLY A 653 5.98 -30.89 23.63
N GLY A 654 6.00 -30.72 22.32
CA GLY A 654 7.15 -31.14 21.54
C GLY A 654 7.28 -30.52 20.18
N LYS A 655 8.39 -30.83 19.55
CA LYS A 655 8.63 -30.54 18.15
C LYS A 655 9.20 -31.75 17.42
N TYR A 656 8.50 -32.18 16.39
CA TYR A 656 8.97 -33.15 15.43
C TYR A 656 9.47 -32.47 14.16
N SER A 657 10.39 -33.07 13.46
CA SER A 657 10.80 -32.67 12.12
C SER A 657 11.16 -33.86 11.26
N GLY A 658 10.74 -33.79 10.01
CA GLY A 658 11.08 -34.72 8.95
C GLY A 658 11.58 -33.98 7.73
N ASP A 659 11.76 -34.69 6.61
CA ASP A 659 12.14 -34.05 5.35
C ASP A 659 10.96 -33.19 4.84
N GLY A 660 11.22 -31.89 4.70
CA GLY A 660 10.26 -30.90 4.17
C GLY A 660 9.17 -30.43 5.12
N PHE A 661 9.13 -30.93 6.38
CA PHE A 661 8.11 -30.51 7.34
C PHE A 661 8.61 -30.47 8.78
N SER A 662 7.88 -29.73 9.62
CA SER A 662 7.97 -29.82 11.08
C SER A 662 6.61 -29.64 11.72
N ASN A 663 6.43 -30.27 12.87
CA ASN A 663 5.24 -30.14 13.72
C ASN A 663 5.65 -29.65 15.10
N ARG A 664 4.88 -28.72 15.67
CA ARG A 664 4.96 -28.34 17.08
C ARG A 664 3.58 -28.59 17.69
N HIS A 665 3.52 -29.40 18.72
CA HIS A 665 2.27 -29.81 19.34
C HIS A 665 2.26 -29.63 20.84
N THR A 666 1.04 -29.66 21.41
CA THR A 666 0.79 -29.75 22.85
C THR A 666 -0.39 -30.70 23.09
N MET A 667 -0.15 -31.77 23.83
CA MET A 667 -1.14 -32.75 24.21
C MET A 667 -1.54 -32.53 25.66
N TYR A 668 -2.81 -32.62 25.91
CA TYR A 668 -3.45 -32.66 27.24
C TYR A 668 -4.06 -34.04 27.41
N GLN A 669 -3.80 -34.67 28.55
CA GLN A 669 -4.33 -35.99 28.85
C GLN A 669 -4.86 -36.02 30.29
N LEU A 670 -6.02 -36.62 30.47
CA LEU A 670 -6.67 -36.89 31.75
C LEU A 670 -6.95 -38.37 31.86
N GLY A 671 -6.63 -38.99 32.98
CA GLY A 671 -6.94 -40.37 33.23
C GLY A 671 -7.52 -40.60 34.63
N TYR A 672 -8.21 -41.71 34.72
CA TYR A 672 -8.74 -42.27 35.95
C TYR A 672 -8.41 -43.76 36.00
N ASP A 673 -7.97 -44.24 37.15
CA ASP A 673 -7.76 -45.67 37.40
C ASP A 673 -8.18 -46.08 38.79
N ASP A 674 -8.36 -47.40 38.93
CA ASP A 674 -8.75 -48.06 40.16
C ASP A 674 -7.86 -49.29 40.38
N VAL A 675 -7.59 -49.60 41.63
CA VAL A 675 -6.86 -50.80 42.06
C VAL A 675 -7.82 -52.00 42.17
N VAL A 676 -7.98 -52.66 41.02
CA VAL A 676 -8.96 -53.80 40.93
C VAL A 676 -8.49 -55.07 41.55
N LYS A 677 -7.20 -55.19 41.89
CA LYS A 677 -6.63 -56.33 42.58
C LYS A 677 -5.37 -55.96 43.35
N GLU A 678 -5.29 -56.32 44.59
CA GLU A 678 -4.11 -56.21 45.45
C GLU A 678 -3.92 -57.39 46.33
N ASN A 679 -2.68 -57.92 46.28
CA ASN A 679 -2.21 -58.96 47.21
C ASN A 679 -0.68 -58.84 47.31
N GLU A 680 -0.01 -59.66 48.14
CA GLU A 680 1.44 -59.65 48.39
C GLU A 680 2.30 -59.79 47.13
N GLU A 681 1.74 -60.31 45.99
CA GLU A 681 2.50 -60.59 44.77
C GLU A 681 2.17 -59.63 43.64
N LEU A 682 0.96 -58.97 43.63
CA LEU A 682 0.42 -58.24 42.51
C LEU A 682 -0.48 -57.07 42.96
N LYS A 683 -0.20 -55.86 42.48
CA LYS A 683 -1.11 -54.76 42.53
C LYS A 683 -1.49 -54.44 41.07
N ARG A 684 -2.79 -54.44 40.71
CA ARG A 684 -3.32 -54.26 39.40
C ARG A 684 -4.15 -52.98 39.32
N TYR A 685 -3.75 -52.06 38.46
CA TYR A 685 -4.51 -50.89 38.10
C TYR A 685 -5.23 -51.12 36.79
N GLN A 686 -6.47 -50.71 36.69
CA GLN A 686 -7.23 -50.62 35.45
C GLN A 686 -7.77 -49.21 35.31
N GLY A 687 -7.67 -48.63 34.10
CA GLY A 687 -8.08 -47.26 33.92
C GLY A 687 -8.41 -46.87 32.50
N VAL A 688 -8.86 -45.65 32.40
CA VAL A 688 -9.19 -44.99 31.14
C VAL A 688 -8.49 -43.63 31.05
N ALA A 689 -8.05 -43.28 29.86
CA ALA A 689 -7.39 -42.01 29.60
C ALA A 689 -8.00 -41.32 28.37
N PHE A 690 -8.22 -40.02 28.44
CA PHE A 690 -8.67 -39.18 27.35
C PHE A 690 -7.55 -38.19 26.98
N SER A 691 -7.26 -38.06 25.70
CA SER A 691 -6.22 -37.13 25.21
C SER A 691 -6.76 -36.18 24.14
N TYR A 692 -6.23 -34.98 24.13
CA TYR A 692 -6.38 -34.01 23.06
C TYR A 692 -5.01 -33.44 22.72
N ASP A 693 -4.62 -33.53 21.46
CA ASP A 693 -3.37 -32.99 20.93
C ASP A 693 -3.65 -31.88 19.90
N ASP A 694 -3.03 -30.72 20.05
CA ASP A 694 -3.13 -29.59 19.16
C ASP A 694 -1.74 -29.30 18.54
N GLY A 695 -1.59 -29.64 17.27
CA GLY A 695 -0.35 -29.53 16.53
C GLY A 695 -0.41 -28.51 15.40
N LYS A 696 0.66 -27.71 15.25
CA LYS A 696 0.87 -26.81 14.13
C LYS A 696 1.97 -27.34 13.24
N ASN A 697 1.65 -27.48 11.96
CA ASN A 697 2.55 -27.98 10.93
C ASN A 697 3.17 -26.83 10.14
N SER A 698 4.44 -26.96 9.78
CA SER A 698 5.12 -26.06 8.84
C SER A 698 5.66 -26.89 7.68
N PHE A 699 5.40 -26.47 6.46
CA PHE A 699 5.86 -27.02 5.20
C PHE A 699 6.80 -26.05 4.49
N LYS A 700 7.50 -26.46 3.44
CA LYS A 700 8.41 -25.58 2.67
C LYS A 700 7.73 -24.31 2.18
N ARG A 701 6.45 -24.39 1.81
CA ARG A 701 5.68 -23.27 1.22
C ARG A 701 4.31 -23.09 1.88
N GLY A 702 4.21 -23.33 3.19
CA GLY A 702 2.95 -23.17 3.87
C GLY A 702 2.89 -23.77 5.27
N SER A 703 1.70 -23.94 5.75
CA SER A 703 1.43 -24.43 7.10
C SER A 703 0.16 -25.27 7.16
N GLY A 704 -0.05 -25.94 8.26
CA GLY A 704 -1.25 -26.73 8.54
C GLY A 704 -1.45 -26.98 10.01
N LYS A 705 -2.44 -27.78 10.32
CA LYS A 705 -2.73 -28.24 11.68
C LYS A 705 -2.94 -29.74 11.70
N LEU A 706 -2.67 -30.34 12.83
CA LEU A 706 -3.08 -31.71 13.17
C LEU A 706 -3.65 -31.66 14.58
N LYS A 707 -4.90 -32.02 14.71
CA LYS A 707 -5.59 -32.12 15.99
C LYS A 707 -6.02 -33.54 16.19
N ALA A 708 -5.61 -34.14 17.30
CA ALA A 708 -5.94 -35.51 17.58
C ALA A 708 -6.66 -35.66 18.91
N LYS A 709 -7.56 -36.62 18.95
CA LYS A 709 -8.30 -37.05 20.15
C LYS A 709 -8.08 -38.54 20.30
N SER A 710 -7.91 -39.00 21.53
CA SER A 710 -7.87 -40.44 21.79
C SER A 710 -8.51 -40.83 23.10
N ILE A 711 -9.01 -42.06 23.15
CA ILE A 711 -9.42 -42.73 24.36
C ILE A 711 -8.57 -43.99 24.49
N GLY A 712 -7.94 -44.16 25.64
CA GLY A 712 -7.11 -45.30 25.97
C GLY A 712 -7.67 -46.06 27.15
N PHE A 713 -7.66 -47.38 27.08
CA PHE A 713 -7.97 -48.29 28.19
C PHE A 713 -6.70 -49.03 28.54
N TYR A 714 -6.35 -49.09 29.81
CA TYR A 714 -5.11 -49.72 30.24
C TYR A 714 -5.26 -50.63 31.44
N ASN A 715 -4.35 -51.61 31.51
CA ASN A 715 -4.16 -52.48 32.63
C ASN A 715 -2.67 -52.50 32.99
N THR A 716 -2.37 -52.07 34.19
CA THR A 716 -1.00 -52.04 34.72
C THR A 716 -0.86 -53.00 35.92
N ASP A 717 -0.07 -54.04 35.77
CA ASP A 717 0.29 -54.98 36.78
C ASP A 717 1.63 -54.60 37.40
N LEU A 718 1.65 -54.18 38.65
CA LEU A 718 2.87 -54.08 39.46
C LEU A 718 3.04 -55.35 40.27
N ARG A 719 4.19 -56.02 40.11
CA ARG A 719 4.47 -57.30 40.80
C ARG A 719 5.60 -57.11 41.79
N ASN A 720 5.59 -57.97 42.83
CA ASN A 720 6.70 -58.05 43.76
C ASN A 720 8.03 -58.23 43.02
N LYS A 721 9.15 -57.89 43.64
CA LYS A 721 10.52 -57.85 43.03
C LYS A 721 10.71 -56.87 41.87
N GLY A 722 9.83 -55.84 41.77
CA GLY A 722 9.97 -54.69 40.87
C GLY A 722 9.53 -54.91 39.44
N HIS A 723 8.93 -56.05 39.10
CA HIS A 723 8.38 -56.29 37.75
C HIS A 723 7.08 -55.54 37.55
N TYR A 724 6.85 -55.09 36.30
CA TYR A 724 5.54 -54.60 35.86
C TYR A 724 5.22 -55.04 34.43
N LEU A 725 3.93 -55.06 34.14
CA LEU A 725 3.37 -55.22 32.81
C LEU A 725 2.27 -54.21 32.63
N ASP A 726 2.44 -53.36 31.65
CA ASP A 726 1.46 -52.33 31.26
C ASP A 726 0.93 -52.63 29.86
N VAL A 727 -0.39 -52.78 29.74
CA VAL A 727 -1.09 -53.02 28.46
C VAL A 727 -2.05 -51.89 28.18
N VAL A 728 -1.91 -51.24 27.04
CA VAL A 728 -2.74 -50.10 26.64
C VAL A 728 -3.41 -50.37 25.31
N PHE A 729 -4.73 -50.29 25.27
CA PHE A 729 -5.51 -50.23 24.03
C PHE A 729 -5.98 -48.80 23.80
N LYS A 730 -5.75 -48.26 22.60
CA LYS A 730 -6.08 -46.87 22.28
C LYS A 730 -6.89 -46.79 20.98
N ILE A 731 -7.96 -45.98 21.02
CA ILE A 731 -8.72 -45.52 19.84
C ILE A 731 -8.32 -44.08 19.61
N TYR A 732 -8.03 -43.75 18.36
CA TYR A 732 -7.47 -42.48 17.94
C TYR A 732 -8.27 -41.89 16.78
N ASP A 733 -8.48 -40.57 16.79
CA ASP A 733 -9.14 -39.79 15.77
C ASP A 733 -8.39 -38.48 15.57
N ALA A 734 -8.05 -38.15 14.33
CA ALA A 734 -7.24 -36.98 14.01
C ALA A 734 -7.76 -36.22 12.79
N ASP A 735 -7.96 -34.94 12.98
CA ASP A 735 -8.25 -33.93 11.95
C ASP A 735 -6.94 -33.32 11.46
N SER A 736 -6.67 -33.39 10.17
CA SER A 736 -5.48 -32.80 9.51
C SER A 736 -5.88 -31.79 8.45
N ASP A 737 -5.21 -30.65 8.42
CA ASP A 737 -5.34 -29.67 7.33
C ASP A 737 -3.97 -29.16 6.84
N PHE A 738 -3.96 -28.64 5.62
CA PHE A 738 -2.85 -27.87 5.13
C PHE A 738 -3.28 -26.70 4.23
N THR A 739 -2.47 -25.65 4.24
CA THR A 739 -2.50 -24.54 3.30
C THR A 739 -1.08 -24.31 2.81
N VAL A 740 -0.86 -24.49 1.52
CA VAL A 740 0.44 -24.27 0.86
C VAL A 740 0.27 -23.39 -0.36
N PHE A 741 1.38 -22.86 -0.86
CA PHE A 741 1.40 -22.00 -2.04
C PHE A 741 2.33 -22.60 -3.09
N ASP A 742 1.87 -22.74 -4.32
CA ASP A 742 2.67 -23.23 -5.42
C ASP A 742 3.79 -22.26 -5.82
N SER A 743 4.52 -22.58 -6.87
CA SER A 743 5.64 -21.74 -7.37
C SER A 743 5.20 -20.35 -7.85
N GLU A 744 3.94 -20.18 -8.19
CA GLU A 744 3.33 -18.93 -8.64
C GLU A 744 2.60 -18.17 -7.52
N GLY A 745 2.57 -18.75 -6.32
CA GLY A 745 1.88 -18.17 -5.16
C GLY A 745 0.40 -18.49 -5.08
N LYS A 746 -0.12 -19.40 -5.90
CA LYS A 746 -1.51 -19.84 -5.84
C LYS A 746 -1.75 -20.68 -4.59
N LYS A 747 -2.78 -20.36 -3.85
CA LYS A 747 -3.13 -21.04 -2.60
C LYS A 747 -3.76 -22.40 -2.87
N ILE A 748 -3.22 -23.43 -2.20
CA ILE A 748 -3.73 -24.81 -2.24
C ILE A 748 -4.07 -25.24 -0.83
N THR A 749 -5.26 -25.79 -0.63
CA THR A 749 -5.76 -26.23 0.68
C THR A 749 -6.32 -27.63 0.62
N SER A 750 -6.27 -28.33 1.75
CA SER A 750 -7.02 -29.56 1.96
C SER A 750 -7.25 -29.81 3.44
N ALA A 751 -8.22 -30.68 3.75
CA ALA A 751 -8.50 -31.19 5.08
C ALA A 751 -9.00 -32.64 4.97
N PHE A 752 -8.63 -33.46 5.96
CA PHE A 752 -9.04 -34.86 6.03
C PHE A 752 -8.90 -35.42 7.46
N ASP A 753 -9.54 -36.54 7.69
CA ASP A 753 -9.58 -37.21 8.99
C ASP A 753 -9.00 -38.62 8.89
N ASN A 754 -8.29 -39.07 9.93
CA ASN A 754 -7.81 -40.43 10.09
C ASN A 754 -8.27 -40.98 11.44
N THR A 755 -8.80 -42.20 11.41
CA THR A 755 -9.12 -42.92 12.63
C THR A 755 -8.19 -44.13 12.79
N GLY A 756 -7.81 -44.46 14.02
CA GLY A 756 -6.86 -45.56 14.25
C GLY A 756 -7.09 -46.26 15.58
N ILE A 757 -6.48 -47.43 15.68
CA ILE A 757 -6.42 -48.22 16.92
C ILE A 757 -4.99 -48.69 17.16
N SER A 758 -4.60 -48.78 18.43
CA SER A 758 -3.33 -49.38 18.80
C SER A 758 -3.43 -50.22 20.07
N LEU A 759 -2.59 -51.26 20.16
CA LEU A 759 -2.40 -52.08 21.32
C LEU A 759 -0.91 -52.10 21.68
N SER A 760 -0.57 -51.65 22.86
CA SER A 760 0.80 -51.61 23.36
C SER A 760 0.93 -52.53 24.59
N ALA A 761 2.04 -53.23 24.70
CA ALA A 761 2.42 -53.98 25.90
C ALA A 761 3.86 -53.63 26.28
N GLU A 762 4.02 -53.07 27.46
CA GLU A 762 5.30 -52.69 28.04
C GLU A 762 5.58 -53.56 29.26
N TYR A 763 6.76 -54.18 29.29
CA TYR A 763 7.27 -54.93 30.43
C TYR A 763 8.56 -54.33 30.91
N GLY A 764 8.71 -54.15 32.22
CA GLY A 764 9.94 -53.67 32.83
C GLY A 764 10.17 -54.28 34.22
N ARG A 765 11.37 -54.09 34.69
CA ARG A 765 11.78 -54.51 36.02
C ARG A 765 12.72 -53.51 36.65
N LYS A 766 12.28 -52.86 37.76
CA LYS A 766 13.15 -52.06 38.63
C LYS A 766 14.02 -52.97 39.47
N LYS A 767 15.35 -52.79 39.40
CA LYS A 767 16.35 -53.50 40.17
C LYS A 767 17.21 -52.49 40.92
N TYR A 768 17.19 -52.53 42.24
CA TYR A 768 18.09 -51.73 43.09
C TYR A 768 19.50 -52.25 42.98
N LEU A 769 20.47 -51.37 42.79
CA LEU A 769 21.91 -51.64 42.83
C LEU A 769 22.48 -51.39 44.20
N ASP A 770 21.96 -50.35 44.89
CA ASP A 770 22.20 -50.02 46.29
C ASP A 770 20.99 -49.24 46.89
N GLU A 771 21.19 -48.54 48.01
CA GLU A 771 20.12 -47.79 48.71
C GLU A 771 19.55 -46.62 47.89
N HIS A 772 20.31 -46.08 46.96
CA HIS A 772 19.93 -44.89 46.16
C HIS A 772 19.81 -45.18 44.67
N TRP A 773 20.59 -46.08 44.12
CA TRP A 773 20.65 -46.36 42.70
C TRP A 773 19.83 -47.54 42.27
N SER A 774 19.08 -47.38 41.21
CA SER A 774 18.34 -48.47 40.56
C SER A 774 18.40 -48.35 39.04
N ILE A 775 18.24 -49.49 38.37
CA ILE A 775 18.08 -49.60 36.93
C ILE A 775 16.74 -50.25 36.63
N GLU A 776 16.14 -49.78 35.54
CA GLU A 776 14.86 -50.36 35.06
C GLU A 776 14.96 -50.64 33.56
N PRO A 777 15.43 -51.83 33.19
CA PRO A 777 15.32 -52.30 31.80
C PRO A 777 13.85 -52.47 31.44
N GLN A 778 13.52 -52.12 30.20
CA GLN A 778 12.17 -52.11 29.67
C GLN A 778 12.16 -52.68 28.26
N ALA A 779 11.08 -53.34 27.88
CA ALA A 779 10.77 -53.74 26.53
C ALA A 779 9.30 -53.46 26.23
N GLN A 780 9.02 -52.93 25.09
CA GLN A 780 7.65 -52.60 24.67
C GLN A 780 7.44 -53.00 23.22
N LEU A 781 6.25 -53.49 22.92
CA LEU A 781 5.76 -53.75 21.56
C LEU A 781 4.41 -53.04 21.39
N THR A 782 4.33 -52.23 20.34
CA THR A 782 3.09 -51.54 19.96
C THR A 782 2.67 -52.03 18.59
N LEU A 783 1.43 -52.55 18.51
CA LEU A 783 0.77 -52.92 17.27
C LEU A 783 -0.31 -51.87 16.96
N GLY A 784 -0.45 -51.50 15.72
CA GLY A 784 -1.44 -50.50 15.35
C GLY A 784 -1.94 -50.58 13.93
N TYR A 785 -3.11 -50.01 13.72
CA TYR A 785 -3.78 -49.83 12.41
C TYR A 785 -4.35 -48.42 12.36
N LEU A 786 -4.01 -47.70 11.31
CA LEU A 786 -4.57 -46.34 10.99
C LEU A 786 -5.37 -46.43 9.70
N GLY A 787 -6.60 -46.01 9.69
CA GLY A 787 -7.40 -45.92 8.48
C GLY A 787 -6.93 -44.80 7.56
N GLY A 788 -6.76 -45.09 6.28
CA GLY A 788 -6.38 -44.10 5.25
C GLY A 788 -7.56 -43.18 4.88
N ALA A 789 -7.25 -41.93 4.63
CA ALA A 789 -8.25 -40.94 4.22
C ALA A 789 -8.39 -40.84 2.70
N ARG A 790 -9.56 -40.36 2.27
CA ARG A 790 -9.83 -40.03 0.85
C ARG A 790 -10.41 -38.63 0.78
N TYR A 791 -9.78 -37.77 0.00
CA TYR A 791 -10.16 -36.35 -0.09
C TYR A 791 -9.72 -35.74 -1.41
N THR A 792 -10.18 -34.49 -1.68
CA THR A 792 -9.75 -33.74 -2.84
C THR A 792 -9.15 -32.41 -2.40
N THR A 793 -8.00 -32.06 -2.93
CA THR A 793 -7.35 -30.77 -2.70
C THR A 793 -8.04 -29.65 -3.49
N SER A 794 -7.87 -28.39 -3.08
CA SER A 794 -8.50 -27.24 -3.74
C SER A 794 -8.05 -27.02 -5.20
N ASN A 795 -6.93 -27.60 -5.61
CA ASN A 795 -6.46 -27.61 -7.00
C ASN A 795 -6.80 -28.91 -7.77
N GLY A 796 -7.81 -29.66 -7.30
CA GLY A 796 -8.42 -30.74 -8.04
C GLY A 796 -7.73 -32.11 -7.96
N ILE A 797 -6.74 -32.28 -7.06
CA ILE A 797 -6.11 -33.58 -6.88
C ILE A 797 -6.97 -34.45 -5.95
N TYR A 798 -7.43 -35.60 -6.44
CA TYR A 798 -8.03 -36.64 -5.61
C TYR A 798 -6.92 -37.45 -4.96
N VAL A 799 -6.97 -37.57 -3.64
CA VAL A 799 -6.00 -38.25 -2.80
C VAL A 799 -6.62 -39.50 -2.15
N SER A 800 -5.97 -40.62 -2.27
CA SER A 800 -6.34 -41.87 -1.61
C SER A 800 -5.16 -42.39 -0.83
N GLN A 801 -5.24 -42.29 0.50
CA GLN A 801 -4.24 -42.82 1.42
C GLN A 801 -4.51 -44.31 1.64
N SER A 802 -3.43 -45.11 1.71
CA SER A 802 -3.51 -46.48 2.16
C SER A 802 -3.70 -46.56 3.68
N ASP A 803 -4.14 -47.70 4.16
CA ASP A 803 -4.29 -48.00 5.60
C ASP A 803 -2.95 -48.51 6.17
N PRO A 804 -2.17 -47.70 6.90
CA PRO A 804 -0.91 -48.17 7.46
C PRO A 804 -1.12 -49.10 8.68
N ASN A 805 -0.30 -50.14 8.70
CA ASN A 805 -0.11 -50.96 9.92
C ASN A 805 1.24 -50.59 10.54
N SER A 806 1.31 -50.53 11.85
CA SER A 806 2.54 -50.28 12.60
C SER A 806 2.87 -51.44 13.53
N VAL A 807 4.14 -51.80 13.52
CA VAL A 807 4.73 -52.68 14.53
C VAL A 807 5.98 -52.00 15.06
N LEU A 808 5.86 -51.34 16.21
CA LEU A 808 6.93 -50.62 16.86
C LEU A 808 7.47 -51.36 18.07
N GLY A 809 8.75 -51.67 18.05
CA GLY A 809 9.46 -52.25 19.19
C GLY A 809 10.34 -51.22 19.89
N ARG A 810 10.39 -51.26 21.19
CA ARG A 810 11.27 -50.45 22.04
C ARG A 810 11.99 -51.30 23.06
N ILE A 811 13.27 -51.09 23.18
CA ILE A 811 14.07 -51.57 24.30
C ILE A 811 14.65 -50.35 24.99
N GLY A 812 14.43 -50.20 26.27
CA GLY A 812 14.85 -49.04 27.04
C GLY A 812 15.45 -49.39 28.39
N CYS A 813 16.07 -48.40 28.98
CA CYS A 813 16.56 -48.49 30.36
C CYS A 813 16.44 -47.10 31.01
N ASN A 814 15.82 -47.06 32.21
CA ASN A 814 15.89 -45.94 33.10
C ASN A 814 17.00 -46.19 34.12
N PHE A 815 17.90 -45.22 34.30
CA PHE A 815 18.92 -45.20 35.33
C PHE A 815 18.48 -44.17 36.37
N MET A 816 18.12 -44.62 37.54
CA MET A 816 17.38 -43.85 38.55
C MET A 816 18.25 -43.63 39.79
N TYR A 817 18.15 -42.44 40.36
CA TYR A 817 18.73 -42.06 41.63
C TYR A 817 17.65 -41.53 42.56
N ASP A 818 17.37 -42.31 43.60
CA ASP A 818 16.45 -41.94 44.68
C ASP A 818 17.20 -41.03 45.67
N MET A 819 16.94 -39.72 45.61
CA MET A 819 17.56 -38.73 46.49
C MET A 819 17.11 -38.91 47.93
N ASP A 820 15.87 -39.33 48.10
CA ASP A 820 15.20 -39.67 49.36
C ASP A 820 13.97 -40.57 49.03
N GLU A 821 13.19 -40.91 50.04
CA GLU A 821 11.98 -41.74 49.91
C GLU A 821 10.88 -41.12 49.00
N LYS A 822 11.03 -39.81 48.67
CA LYS A 822 10.00 -39.06 47.94
C LYS A 822 10.48 -38.52 46.58
N ASN A 823 11.77 -38.41 46.36
CA ASN A 823 12.35 -37.71 45.21
C ASN A 823 13.29 -38.64 44.45
N THR A 824 12.95 -38.86 43.16
CA THR A 824 13.75 -39.64 42.23
C THR A 824 14.11 -38.80 41.02
N VAL A 825 15.38 -38.81 40.59
CA VAL A 825 15.85 -38.32 39.32
C VAL A 825 16.26 -39.48 38.44
N TYR A 826 15.98 -39.44 37.16
CA TYR A 826 16.35 -40.52 36.26
C TYR A 826 16.83 -40.06 34.92
N LEU A 827 17.78 -40.80 34.35
CA LEU A 827 18.20 -40.77 32.96
C LEU A 827 17.49 -41.89 32.23
N LYS A 828 16.99 -41.62 31.05
CA LYS A 828 16.35 -42.60 30.17
C LYS A 828 17.08 -42.70 28.83
N ALA A 829 17.22 -43.92 28.33
CA ALA A 829 17.75 -44.23 27.01
C ALA A 829 16.92 -45.37 26.40
N ASN A 830 16.45 -45.11 25.18
CA ASN A 830 15.62 -46.08 24.46
C ASN A 830 16.19 -46.29 23.06
N TRP A 831 16.17 -47.51 22.62
CA TRP A 831 16.39 -47.94 21.23
C TRP A 831 15.03 -48.35 20.68
N LEU A 832 14.63 -47.78 19.55
CA LEU A 832 13.35 -48.04 18.91
C LEU A 832 13.59 -48.49 17.45
N HIS A 833 12.75 -49.45 17.05
CA HIS A 833 12.75 -49.97 15.69
C HIS A 833 11.31 -50.17 15.19
N GLN A 834 11.01 -49.61 14.02
CA GLN A 834 9.75 -49.81 13.33
C GLN A 834 9.85 -51.04 12.42
N PHE A 835 9.28 -52.16 12.84
CA PHE A 835 9.31 -53.43 12.11
C PHE A 835 8.32 -53.48 10.93
N ALA A 836 7.25 -52.74 11.03
CA ALA A 836 6.25 -52.53 9.96
C ALA A 836 5.74 -51.10 10.02
N GLY A 837 5.74 -50.41 8.88
CA GLY A 837 5.35 -49.01 8.73
C GLY A 837 5.23 -48.67 7.25
N ASN A 838 4.66 -49.61 6.46
CA ASN A 838 4.42 -49.36 5.04
C ASN A 838 3.08 -48.66 4.86
N TYR A 839 3.13 -47.51 4.21
CA TYR A 839 1.95 -46.77 3.81
C TYR A 839 2.25 -46.01 2.52
N GLY A 840 1.20 -45.60 1.84
CA GLY A 840 1.37 -44.89 0.58
C GLY A 840 0.16 -44.02 0.31
N VAL A 841 0.34 -43.18 -0.67
CA VAL A 841 -0.74 -42.31 -1.16
C VAL A 841 -0.77 -42.37 -2.68
N THR A 842 -1.96 -42.52 -3.20
CA THR A 842 -2.24 -42.37 -4.63
C THR A 842 -2.92 -41.03 -4.87
N LEU A 843 -2.36 -40.25 -5.74
CA LEU A 843 -2.88 -38.94 -6.16
C LEU A 843 -3.29 -39.03 -7.63
N THR A 844 -4.45 -38.48 -7.97
CA THR A 844 -4.88 -38.35 -9.38
C THR A 844 -5.55 -37.01 -9.63
N ASN A 845 -5.32 -36.45 -10.81
CA ASN A 845 -5.95 -35.22 -11.27
C ASN A 845 -7.07 -35.48 -12.30
N GLY A 846 -7.48 -36.75 -12.46
CA GLY A 846 -8.47 -37.18 -13.45
C GLY A 846 -7.83 -37.75 -14.72
N HIS A 847 -6.59 -37.42 -15.04
CA HIS A 847 -5.85 -37.88 -16.24
C HIS A 847 -4.61 -38.67 -15.85
N ASP A 848 -3.84 -38.14 -14.92
CA ASP A 848 -2.59 -38.72 -14.46
C ASP A 848 -2.74 -39.27 -13.05
N SER A 849 -1.89 -40.23 -12.72
CA SER A 849 -1.81 -40.79 -11.38
C SER A 849 -0.37 -40.87 -10.91
N LEU A 850 -0.16 -40.46 -9.68
CA LEU A 850 1.12 -40.57 -8.99
C LEU A 850 0.91 -41.40 -7.71
N ARG A 851 1.76 -42.40 -7.51
CA ARG A 851 1.81 -43.16 -6.28
C ARG A 851 3.11 -42.88 -5.55
N ILE A 852 3.01 -42.56 -4.27
CA ILE A 852 4.13 -42.43 -3.35
C ILE A 852 4.00 -43.55 -2.33
N ASP A 853 5.02 -44.35 -2.19
CA ASP A 853 5.11 -45.40 -1.20
C ASP A 853 6.17 -45.05 -0.17
N ASN A 854 5.73 -44.96 1.09
CA ASN A 854 6.59 -44.68 2.25
C ASN A 854 6.84 -45.99 2.99
N HIS A 855 8.12 -46.26 3.26
CA HIS A 855 8.59 -47.45 4.00
C HIS A 855 9.27 -47.00 5.28
N ASP A 856 8.51 -46.87 6.33
CA ASP A 856 8.99 -46.38 7.61
C ASP A 856 9.47 -47.61 8.44
N HIS A 857 10.69 -48.08 8.15
CA HIS A 857 11.36 -49.13 8.87
C HIS A 857 12.59 -48.58 9.60
N ASP A 858 12.44 -47.43 10.20
CA ASP A 858 13.51 -46.68 10.83
C ASP A 858 13.95 -47.30 12.17
N THR A 859 15.21 -47.08 12.50
CA THR A 859 15.79 -47.28 13.81
C THR A 859 16.27 -45.91 14.34
N TRP A 860 15.89 -45.65 15.59
CA TRP A 860 16.32 -44.39 16.24
C TRP A 860 16.59 -44.58 17.72
N PHE A 861 17.25 -43.59 18.32
CA PHE A 861 17.51 -43.55 19.75
C PHE A 861 16.79 -42.36 20.36
N GLU A 862 16.20 -42.59 21.54
CA GLU A 862 15.65 -41.53 22.41
C GLU A 862 16.42 -41.51 23.71
N TYR A 863 16.73 -40.33 24.17
CA TYR A 863 17.39 -40.09 25.43
C TYR A 863 16.81 -38.88 26.13
N GLY A 864 16.84 -38.92 27.47
CA GLY A 864 16.23 -37.85 28.25
C GLY A 864 16.56 -37.90 29.71
N LEU A 865 16.07 -36.89 30.39
CA LEU A 865 16.21 -36.71 31.84
C LEU A 865 14.83 -36.43 32.42
N GLY A 866 14.53 -37.02 33.57
CA GLY A 866 13.29 -36.79 34.28
C GLY A 866 13.44 -36.83 35.78
N PHE A 867 12.39 -36.39 36.44
CA PHE A 867 12.28 -36.48 37.87
C PHE A 867 10.86 -36.81 38.29
N ALA A 868 10.71 -37.45 39.43
CA ALA A 868 9.46 -37.69 40.11
C ALA A 868 9.56 -37.32 41.58
N CYS A 869 8.52 -36.73 42.15
CA CYS A 869 8.50 -36.38 43.57
C CYS A 869 7.09 -36.57 44.17
N MET A 870 7.05 -37.04 45.41
CA MET A 870 5.86 -37.07 46.23
C MET A 870 5.61 -35.74 46.89
N THR A 871 4.59 -35.00 46.44
CA THR A 871 4.22 -33.69 47.00
C THR A 871 3.34 -33.78 48.25
N GLY A 872 2.83 -34.98 48.54
CA GLY A 872 2.02 -35.34 49.70
C GLY A 872 1.92 -36.85 49.86
N LYS A 873 1.08 -37.33 50.75
CA LYS A 873 0.85 -38.77 50.93
C LYS A 873 0.14 -39.40 49.74
N ASN A 874 -0.72 -38.60 49.07
CA ASN A 874 -1.62 -39.07 48.01
C ASN A 874 -1.32 -38.42 46.66
N ASN A 875 -0.23 -37.64 46.54
CA ASN A 875 0.02 -36.91 45.30
C ASN A 875 1.45 -37.09 44.86
N HIS A 876 1.69 -37.40 43.62
CA HIS A 876 3.02 -37.33 43.08
C HIS A 876 3.06 -36.51 41.76
N LEU A 877 4.14 -35.77 41.56
CA LEU A 877 4.45 -34.98 40.39
C LEU A 877 5.59 -35.65 39.64
N TYR A 878 5.54 -35.63 38.31
CA TYR A 878 6.63 -36.09 37.48
C TYR A 878 6.81 -35.16 36.27
N ALA A 879 8.04 -35.07 35.81
CA ALA A 879 8.36 -34.34 34.57
C ALA A 879 9.61 -34.93 33.92
N ASP A 880 9.65 -34.86 32.62
CA ASP A 880 10.80 -35.28 31.84
C ASP A 880 10.97 -34.46 30.57
N VAL A 881 12.21 -34.47 30.06
CA VAL A 881 12.56 -33.93 28.75
C VAL A 881 13.27 -35.01 27.95
N GLU A 882 12.97 -35.12 26.65
CA GLU A 882 13.61 -36.09 25.78
C GLU A 882 13.87 -35.55 24.38
N ARG A 883 14.77 -36.21 23.71
CA ARG A 883 15.17 -35.97 22.32
C ARG A 883 15.47 -37.27 21.62
N SER A 884 15.27 -37.30 20.26
CA SER A 884 15.68 -38.42 19.45
C SER A 884 16.85 -38.09 18.50
N THR A 885 17.55 -39.12 18.06
CA THR A 885 18.56 -39.11 17.04
C THR A 885 18.48 -40.38 16.19
N GLY A 886 18.73 -40.26 14.89
CA GLY A 886 18.48 -41.33 13.91
C GLY A 886 17.03 -41.22 13.38
N GLY A 887 16.72 -42.01 12.35
CA GLY A 887 15.42 -42.04 11.72
C GLY A 887 15.09 -40.87 10.79
N SER A 888 14.07 -41.05 9.96
CA SER A 888 13.54 -40.07 9.02
C SER A 888 12.72 -38.99 9.75
N LEU A 889 12.11 -39.35 10.89
CA LEU A 889 11.40 -38.45 11.77
C LEU A 889 12.21 -38.21 13.04
N ARG A 890 12.46 -36.97 13.38
CA ARG A 890 13.24 -36.58 14.55
C ARG A 890 12.40 -35.85 15.57
N LYS A 891 12.38 -36.35 16.83
CA LYS A 891 11.92 -35.62 17.99
C LYS A 891 13.00 -34.63 18.39
N ASN A 892 12.89 -33.36 17.94
CA ASN A 892 13.88 -32.34 18.20
C ASN A 892 14.00 -32.02 19.71
N TRP A 893 12.89 -31.99 20.37
CA TRP A 893 12.72 -31.88 21.81
C TRP A 893 11.26 -32.23 22.16
N GLN A 894 11.08 -32.80 23.36
CA GLN A 894 9.81 -33.05 23.97
C GLN A 894 9.94 -32.85 25.48
N TRP A 895 8.98 -32.21 26.08
CA TRP A 895 8.81 -32.17 27.52
C TRP A 895 7.48 -32.83 27.88
N ASN A 896 7.44 -33.41 29.06
CA ASN A 896 6.28 -34.05 29.62
C ASN A 896 6.20 -33.68 31.13
N ALA A 897 5.03 -33.31 31.60
CA ALA A 897 4.78 -33.08 33.02
C ALA A 897 3.40 -33.61 33.39
N GLY A 898 3.32 -34.27 34.51
CA GLY A 898 2.08 -34.82 34.99
C GLY A 898 2.00 -34.87 36.50
N MET A 899 0.81 -35.07 36.98
CA MET A 899 0.49 -35.21 38.40
C MET A 899 -0.57 -36.25 38.58
N PHE A 900 -0.39 -37.08 39.60
CA PHE A 900 -1.29 -38.14 39.98
C PHE A 900 -1.82 -37.88 41.39
N TRP A 901 -3.10 -38.12 41.64
CA TRP A 901 -3.80 -37.97 42.90
C TRP A 901 -4.52 -39.28 43.22
N THR A 902 -4.31 -39.83 44.38
CA THR A 902 -5.13 -40.92 44.94
C THR A 902 -6.08 -40.40 46.00
N PHE A 903 -7.28 -40.96 46.15
CA PHE A 903 -8.30 -40.52 47.10
C PHE A 903 -9.11 -41.69 47.62
#